data_e556bc2c446f9891a7ec66ef3cf9f8de
#
_entry.id   e556bc2c446f9891a7ec66ef3cf9f8de
#
_cell.length_a   1.000
_cell.length_b   1.000
_cell.length_c   1.000
_cell.angle_alpha   90.00
_cell.angle_beta   90.00
_cell.angle_gamma   90.00
#
_symmetry.space_group_name_H-M   'P 1'
#
loop_
_entity.id
_entity.type
_entity.pdbx_description
1 polymer ?
#
loop_
_entity_poly.entity_id
_entity_poly.type
_entity_poly.pdbx_seq_one_letter_code
_entity_poly.pdbx_strand_id
1 'polypeptide(L)'
;MADYHTGSFRSINAFVEDKMAVFARQGHTFETLFSLMFRETENVLYERSDGYRIRKTTYGEARAEILRRSAVLRRLLSDLEPDAAVGLYMDNSLSWIESFWAILAAGFRPLLMNLRLPEPLLLQAMEACGCRAVLSDGKTFSCRTLLPEELEDEAEGTEAGPFGTELLVMSSGTSEHVKVCAYTAEEFFYQIADSYAIIRKCAAIKKHCDGELKLLTFLPFYHVFGLFAMYLWFGFFSRTFVHLNDLSPQTIVNTVKRHKVTHIFAVPLFWEKVYAQALAGIRERGEATWNKFQRALRLQQRLPEPLAAAFSKVAFRELRENLFGDSIRFLITGGSSIDPEILSFFNGIGYRLVNGYGMTEIGITSVELSKKRRWICGGFVGGPMTHAEYRLSPEGELQVRGKVLARYILCDGRRRENDGWFDTHDLARCEDGHYLLLGRRDDLIVGPDGENLNPNLLEPRLRVGEVPVCLIGPRQGGRTTPVLLASVSRFLTAEQLRRLETALKARLAENGLSGAVSRIAFLGEPLLKENEFKPNRLRLARDYAAGKLPLMDPETQRSDEALSELALQVRACVAAALARPEAEIPRQADFFTDLGGTSLDYFGLLSALRELFSLPFPPEDQRLRTVEGIAAYIRENKGGAAT
;
A
#
# COMPACT_ATOMS: atom_id res chain seq x y z
N MET A 1 2.19 34.69 0.45
CA MET A 1 1.32 33.51 0.52
C MET A 1 0.73 33.37 -0.86
N ALA A 2 1.13 32.37 -1.62
CA ALA A 2 0.48 32.11 -2.90
C ALA A 2 -0.91 31.53 -2.56
N ASP A 3 -1.95 32.34 -2.67
CA ASP A 3 -3.30 31.85 -2.60
C ASP A 3 -3.47 30.85 -3.73
N TYR A 4 -3.73 29.60 -3.38
CA TYR A 4 -4.18 28.61 -4.34
C TYR A 4 -5.46 29.16 -4.97
N HIS A 5 -5.37 29.49 -6.24
CA HIS A 5 -6.45 30.15 -6.92
C HIS A 5 -7.64 29.20 -7.01
N THR A 6 -8.62 29.41 -6.13
CA THR A 6 -9.99 28.94 -6.35
C THR A 6 -10.67 29.83 -7.40
N GLY A 7 -9.89 30.47 -8.28
CA GLY A 7 -10.37 31.48 -9.20
C GLY A 7 -11.01 32.66 -8.48
N SER A 8 -12.17 33.11 -8.96
CA SER A 8 -12.96 34.18 -8.33
C SER A 8 -13.78 33.73 -7.10
N PHE A 9 -13.67 32.47 -6.69
CA PHE A 9 -14.48 31.89 -5.61
C PHE A 9 -13.90 32.22 -4.23
N ARG A 10 -14.76 32.66 -3.31
CA ARG A 10 -14.37 33.03 -1.95
C ARG A 10 -14.15 31.87 -0.99
N SER A 11 -14.50 30.63 -1.39
CA SER A 11 -14.33 29.44 -0.56
C SER A 11 -14.23 28.18 -1.41
N ILE A 12 -13.59 27.15 -0.86
CA ILE A 12 -13.53 25.82 -1.48
C ILE A 12 -14.93 25.23 -1.75
N ASN A 13 -15.91 25.51 -0.89
CA ASN A 13 -17.27 25.03 -1.11
C ASN A 13 -17.88 25.64 -2.37
N ALA A 14 -17.85 26.98 -2.52
CA ALA A 14 -18.37 27.64 -3.70
C ALA A 14 -17.66 27.16 -4.98
N PHE A 15 -16.36 26.95 -4.91
CA PHE A 15 -15.57 26.43 -6.01
C PHE A 15 -15.99 25.02 -6.44
N VAL A 16 -16.19 24.10 -5.49
CA VAL A 16 -16.63 22.74 -5.80
C VAL A 16 -18.10 22.70 -6.22
N GLU A 17 -18.96 23.50 -5.57
CA GLU A 17 -20.39 23.63 -5.95
C GLU A 17 -20.55 24.08 -7.39
N ASP A 18 -19.76 25.06 -7.83
CA ASP A 18 -19.77 25.50 -9.23
C ASP A 18 -19.35 24.37 -10.18
N LYS A 19 -18.23 23.71 -9.93
CA LYS A 19 -17.78 22.57 -10.74
C LYS A 19 -18.83 21.46 -10.80
N MET A 20 -19.41 21.09 -9.66
CA MET A 20 -20.45 20.05 -9.59
C MET A 20 -21.72 20.47 -10.33
N ALA A 21 -22.15 21.74 -10.24
CA ALA A 21 -23.28 22.25 -10.98
C ALA A 21 -23.05 22.24 -12.50
N VAL A 22 -21.83 22.58 -12.94
CA VAL A 22 -21.44 22.49 -14.36
C VAL A 22 -21.45 21.03 -14.81
N PHE A 23 -20.87 20.13 -14.04
CA PHE A 23 -20.81 18.70 -14.37
C PHE A 23 -22.21 18.09 -14.49
N ALA A 24 -23.11 18.40 -13.56
CA ALA A 24 -24.50 17.93 -13.62
C ALA A 24 -25.28 18.49 -14.82
N ARG A 25 -25.02 19.75 -15.22
CA ARG A 25 -25.73 20.43 -16.30
C ARG A 25 -25.24 20.04 -17.69
N GLN A 26 -23.92 19.88 -17.87
CA GLN A 26 -23.32 19.56 -19.17
C GLN A 26 -23.33 18.04 -19.48
N GLY A 27 -23.68 17.22 -18.51
CA GLY A 27 -23.71 15.78 -18.62
C GLY A 27 -22.44 15.11 -18.06
N HIS A 28 -22.63 13.88 -17.60
CA HIS A 28 -21.57 13.10 -16.98
C HIS A 28 -20.74 12.41 -18.06
N THR A 29 -19.84 13.17 -18.71
CA THR A 29 -18.87 12.65 -19.68
C THR A 29 -17.45 12.86 -19.20
N PHE A 30 -16.50 12.07 -19.68
CA PHE A 30 -15.07 12.28 -19.37
C PHE A 30 -14.54 13.57 -19.98
N GLU A 31 -15.11 14.05 -21.09
CA GLU A 31 -14.78 15.36 -21.65
C GLU A 31 -15.14 16.50 -20.68
N THR A 32 -16.36 16.47 -20.12
CA THR A 32 -16.78 17.45 -19.10
C THR A 32 -15.90 17.34 -17.85
N LEU A 33 -15.63 16.14 -17.38
CA LEU A 33 -14.75 15.91 -16.22
C LEU A 33 -13.35 16.46 -16.46
N PHE A 34 -12.76 16.20 -17.64
CA PHE A 34 -11.45 16.70 -18.04
C PHE A 34 -11.42 18.23 -18.04
N SER A 35 -12.41 18.87 -18.69
CA SER A 35 -12.48 20.34 -18.76
C SER A 35 -12.59 20.97 -17.37
N LEU A 36 -13.29 20.33 -16.42
CA LEU A 36 -13.42 20.79 -15.05
C LEU A 36 -12.17 20.54 -14.21
N MET A 37 -11.50 19.40 -14.38
CA MET A 37 -10.27 19.10 -13.64
C MET A 37 -9.12 20.01 -14.04
N PHE A 38 -9.00 20.35 -15.32
CA PHE A 38 -7.92 21.17 -15.86
C PHE A 38 -8.33 22.64 -16.11
N ARG A 39 -9.38 23.12 -15.44
CA ARG A 39 -9.89 24.48 -15.58
C ARG A 39 -8.94 25.53 -15.00
N GLU A 40 -8.34 25.25 -13.85
CA GLU A 40 -7.44 26.15 -13.15
C GLU A 40 -6.00 25.94 -13.63
N THR A 41 -5.67 26.51 -14.80
CA THR A 41 -4.41 26.28 -15.53
C THR A 41 -3.14 26.67 -14.77
N GLU A 42 -3.24 27.70 -13.89
CA GLU A 42 -2.10 28.23 -13.13
C GLU A 42 -1.77 27.40 -11.87
N ASN A 43 -2.69 26.55 -11.43
CA ASN A 43 -2.47 25.72 -10.25
C ASN A 43 -1.41 24.66 -10.56
N VAL A 44 -0.59 24.33 -9.55
CA VAL A 44 0.42 23.26 -9.65
C VAL A 44 -0.27 21.90 -9.53
N LEU A 45 -0.18 21.10 -10.59
CA LEU A 45 -0.66 19.71 -10.63
C LEU A 45 0.34 18.78 -9.96
N TYR A 46 1.61 18.90 -10.30
CA TYR A 46 2.62 17.91 -9.96
C TYR A 46 3.92 18.56 -9.48
N GLU A 47 4.47 18.04 -8.36
CA GLU A 47 5.77 18.42 -7.84
C GLU A 47 6.69 17.20 -7.78
N ARG A 48 7.92 17.35 -8.26
CA ARG A 48 8.98 16.35 -8.19
C ARG A 48 10.28 16.96 -7.70
N SER A 49 10.98 16.27 -6.80
CA SER A 49 12.36 16.61 -6.46
C SER A 49 13.31 16.14 -7.55
N ASP A 50 14.15 17.06 -8.02
CA ASP A 50 15.24 16.79 -8.92
C ASP A 50 16.54 17.21 -8.18
N GLY A 51 17.10 16.31 -7.40
CA GLY A 51 18.22 16.61 -6.53
C GLY A 51 17.92 17.79 -5.58
N TYR A 52 18.48 18.96 -5.89
CA TYR A 52 18.34 20.15 -5.05
C TYR A 52 17.10 21.00 -5.36
N ARG A 53 16.46 20.84 -6.52
CA ARG A 53 15.33 21.67 -6.97
C ARG A 53 14.00 20.91 -6.89
N ILE A 54 12.92 21.65 -6.69
CA ILE A 54 11.56 21.16 -6.88
C ILE A 54 11.10 21.63 -8.27
N ARG A 55 10.87 20.69 -9.15
CA ARG A 55 10.22 20.94 -10.44
C ARG A 55 8.72 20.90 -10.25
N LYS A 56 8.02 21.79 -10.91
CA LYS A 56 6.57 21.92 -10.83
C LYS A 56 6.01 21.89 -12.25
N THR A 57 4.88 21.22 -12.42
CA THR A 57 4.08 21.23 -13.63
C THR A 57 2.69 21.73 -13.28
N THR A 58 2.19 22.70 -14.01
CA THR A 58 0.86 23.26 -13.81
C THR A 58 -0.22 22.41 -14.49
N TYR A 59 -1.47 22.63 -14.11
CA TYR A 59 -2.62 22.01 -14.79
C TYR A 59 -2.69 22.44 -16.27
N GLY A 60 -2.30 23.68 -16.59
CA GLY A 60 -2.26 24.19 -17.96
C GLY A 60 -1.23 23.49 -18.83
N GLU A 61 0.01 23.33 -18.33
CA GLU A 61 1.08 22.60 -19.01
C GLU A 61 0.68 21.13 -19.24
N ALA A 62 0.18 20.45 -18.21
CA ALA A 62 -0.27 19.07 -18.34
C ALA A 62 -1.46 18.93 -19.31
N ARG A 63 -2.41 19.89 -19.31
CA ARG A 63 -3.52 19.90 -20.27
C ARG A 63 -3.05 19.99 -21.71
N ALA A 64 -2.11 20.88 -21.99
CA ALA A 64 -1.53 21.03 -23.32
C ALA A 64 -0.84 19.74 -23.78
N GLU A 65 -0.05 19.13 -22.89
CA GLU A 65 0.64 17.87 -23.16
C GLU A 65 -0.34 16.70 -23.39
N ILE A 66 -1.41 16.59 -22.59
CA ILE A 66 -2.46 15.60 -22.78
C ILE A 66 -3.09 15.71 -24.17
N LEU A 67 -3.46 16.91 -24.59
CA LEU A 67 -4.08 17.13 -25.90
C LEU A 67 -3.12 16.80 -27.05
N ARG A 68 -1.86 17.18 -26.92
CA ARG A 68 -0.81 16.82 -27.88
C ARG A 68 -0.65 15.29 -27.98
N ARG A 69 -0.49 14.59 -26.86
CA ARG A 69 -0.39 13.12 -26.83
C ARG A 69 -1.65 12.45 -27.38
N SER A 70 -2.84 13.01 -27.14
CA SER A 70 -4.08 12.45 -27.67
C SER A 70 -4.13 12.49 -29.20
N ALA A 71 -3.62 13.55 -29.82
CA ALA A 71 -3.53 13.66 -31.29
C ALA A 71 -2.56 12.62 -31.86
N VAL A 72 -1.40 12.41 -31.21
CA VAL A 72 -0.44 11.36 -31.62
C VAL A 72 -1.07 9.97 -31.47
N LEU A 73 -1.74 9.69 -30.35
CA LEU A 73 -2.41 8.39 -30.12
C LEU A 73 -3.46 8.10 -31.19
N ARG A 74 -4.30 9.08 -31.54
CA ARG A 74 -5.29 8.90 -32.64
C ARG A 74 -4.64 8.54 -33.96
N ARG A 75 -3.50 9.15 -34.30
CA ARG A 75 -2.74 8.83 -35.50
C ARG A 75 -2.17 7.41 -35.44
N LEU A 76 -1.48 7.10 -34.33
CA LEU A 76 -0.84 5.79 -34.15
C LEU A 76 -1.84 4.63 -34.06
N LEU A 77 -3.02 4.85 -33.52
CA LEU A 77 -4.06 3.83 -33.30
C LEU A 77 -5.28 4.03 -34.22
N SER A 78 -5.09 4.66 -35.39
CA SER A 78 -6.16 4.95 -36.34
C SER A 78 -6.83 3.70 -36.96
N ASP A 79 -6.20 2.55 -36.79
CA ASP A 79 -6.71 1.23 -37.19
C ASP A 79 -7.62 0.57 -36.14
N LEU A 80 -7.69 1.14 -34.94
CA LEU A 80 -8.60 0.67 -33.89
C LEU A 80 -9.98 1.32 -34.02
N GLU A 81 -11.01 0.52 -33.68
CA GLU A 81 -12.37 1.05 -33.61
C GLU A 81 -12.52 2.13 -32.53
N PRO A 82 -13.40 3.11 -32.75
CA PRO A 82 -13.74 4.07 -31.69
C PRO A 82 -14.12 3.37 -30.40
N ASP A 83 -13.74 3.92 -29.26
CA ASP A 83 -14.00 3.37 -27.92
C ASP A 83 -13.38 1.98 -27.67
N ALA A 84 -12.34 1.61 -28.46
CA ALA A 84 -11.56 0.41 -28.18
C ALA A 84 -10.81 0.52 -26.84
N ALA A 85 -10.54 -0.60 -26.17
CA ALA A 85 -9.74 -0.62 -24.96
C ALA A 85 -8.25 -0.50 -25.28
N VAL A 86 -7.56 0.42 -24.58
CA VAL A 86 -6.10 0.61 -24.63
C VAL A 86 -5.54 0.44 -23.23
N GLY A 87 -4.61 -0.49 -23.06
CA GLY A 87 -3.94 -0.76 -21.79
C GLY A 87 -3.04 0.40 -21.36
N LEU A 88 -3.05 0.74 -20.08
CA LEU A 88 -2.11 1.65 -19.45
C LEU A 88 -1.31 0.87 -18.40
N TYR A 89 -0.07 0.52 -18.73
CA TYR A 89 0.86 -0.25 -17.89
C TYR A 89 2.04 0.64 -17.49
N MET A 90 1.83 1.51 -16.51
CA MET A 90 2.80 2.49 -16.04
C MET A 90 2.69 2.68 -14.53
N ASP A 91 3.81 3.03 -13.88
CA ASP A 91 3.80 3.43 -12.48
C ASP A 91 3.39 4.91 -12.29
N ASN A 92 3.09 5.29 -11.05
CA ASN A 92 2.68 6.64 -10.72
C ASN A 92 3.71 7.67 -11.19
N SER A 93 3.31 8.54 -12.08
CA SER A 93 4.14 9.61 -12.62
C SER A 93 3.28 10.72 -13.22
N LEU A 94 3.88 11.83 -13.59
CA LEU A 94 3.22 12.83 -14.42
C LEU A 94 2.82 12.22 -15.77
N SER A 95 3.70 11.41 -16.36
CA SER A 95 3.43 10.73 -17.63
C SER A 95 2.26 9.76 -17.54
N TRP A 96 2.02 9.11 -16.36
CA TRP A 96 0.81 8.31 -16.15
C TRP A 96 -0.45 9.17 -16.24
N ILE A 97 -0.46 10.34 -15.58
CA ILE A 97 -1.61 11.28 -15.60
C ILE A 97 -1.89 11.75 -17.03
N GLU A 98 -0.83 12.15 -17.72
CA GLU A 98 -0.92 12.62 -19.11
C GLU A 98 -1.41 11.54 -20.05
N SER A 99 -0.89 10.32 -19.92
CA SER A 99 -1.25 9.17 -20.74
C SER A 99 -2.69 8.69 -20.48
N PHE A 100 -3.12 8.67 -19.23
CA PHE A 100 -4.48 8.32 -18.84
C PHE A 100 -5.52 9.21 -19.56
N TRP A 101 -5.32 10.52 -19.48
CA TRP A 101 -6.22 11.45 -20.13
C TRP A 101 -6.04 11.49 -21.66
N ALA A 102 -4.82 11.28 -22.15
CA ALA A 102 -4.58 11.22 -23.59
C ALA A 102 -5.31 10.04 -24.25
N ILE A 103 -5.36 8.86 -23.59
CA ILE A 103 -6.14 7.71 -24.07
C ILE A 103 -7.63 8.07 -24.15
N LEU A 104 -8.20 8.66 -23.09
CA LEU A 104 -9.58 9.12 -23.08
C LEU A 104 -9.85 10.19 -24.16
N ALA A 105 -9.00 11.23 -24.26
CA ALA A 105 -9.15 12.32 -25.21
C ALA A 105 -8.87 11.90 -26.66
N ALA A 106 -8.22 10.75 -26.86
CA ALA A 106 -8.05 10.12 -28.18
C ALA A 106 -9.28 9.28 -28.62
N GLY A 107 -10.29 9.12 -27.74
CA GLY A 107 -11.50 8.35 -28.04
C GLY A 107 -11.44 6.88 -27.61
N PHE A 108 -10.49 6.50 -26.79
CA PHE A 108 -10.29 5.13 -26.32
C PHE A 108 -10.65 4.95 -24.85
N ARG A 109 -10.91 3.70 -24.45
CA ARG A 109 -11.15 3.34 -23.03
C ARG A 109 -9.84 2.87 -22.39
N PRO A 110 -9.29 3.56 -21.39
CA PRO A 110 -8.10 3.10 -20.68
C PRO A 110 -8.41 1.86 -19.84
N LEU A 111 -7.65 0.78 -20.04
CA LEU A 111 -7.57 -0.37 -19.15
C LEU A 111 -6.41 -0.13 -18.19
N LEU A 112 -6.71 0.19 -16.93
CA LEU A 112 -5.70 0.39 -15.90
C LEU A 112 -5.11 -0.96 -15.47
N MET A 113 -3.88 -1.21 -15.92
CA MET A 113 -3.22 -2.50 -15.71
C MET A 113 -2.48 -2.53 -14.39
N ASN A 114 -2.71 -3.59 -13.61
CA ASN A 114 -2.04 -3.76 -12.32
C ASN A 114 -0.64 -4.35 -12.52
N LEU A 115 0.39 -3.53 -12.29
CA LEU A 115 1.80 -3.88 -12.49
C LEU A 115 2.28 -5.08 -11.65
N ARG A 116 1.54 -5.44 -10.61
CA ARG A 116 1.88 -6.52 -9.68
C ARG A 116 1.28 -7.87 -10.06
N LEU A 117 0.39 -7.90 -11.05
CA LEU A 117 -0.17 -9.15 -11.52
C LEU A 117 0.81 -9.88 -12.45
N PRO A 118 0.84 -11.22 -12.39
CA PRO A 118 1.59 -12.01 -13.34
C PRO A 118 1.00 -11.86 -14.75
N GLU A 119 1.87 -11.97 -15.74
CA GLU A 119 1.52 -11.75 -17.14
C GLU A 119 0.29 -12.53 -17.65
N PRO A 120 0.10 -13.81 -17.30
CA PRO A 120 -1.09 -14.54 -17.74
C PRO A 120 -2.41 -13.87 -17.31
N LEU A 121 -2.45 -13.26 -16.11
CA LEU A 121 -3.63 -12.55 -15.63
C LEU A 121 -3.82 -11.20 -16.34
N LEU A 122 -2.73 -10.51 -16.70
CA LEU A 122 -2.79 -9.30 -17.52
C LEU A 122 -3.36 -9.61 -18.90
N LEU A 123 -2.87 -10.67 -19.55
CA LEU A 123 -3.35 -11.10 -20.86
C LEU A 123 -4.83 -11.52 -20.82
N GLN A 124 -5.26 -12.21 -19.77
CA GLN A 124 -6.67 -12.57 -19.57
C GLN A 124 -7.57 -11.32 -19.47
N ALA A 125 -7.13 -10.28 -18.73
CA ALA A 125 -7.86 -9.02 -18.65
C ALA A 125 -7.92 -8.29 -20.00
N MET A 126 -6.81 -8.26 -20.72
CA MET A 126 -6.73 -7.66 -22.04
C MET A 126 -7.70 -8.34 -23.04
N GLU A 127 -7.73 -9.67 -23.02
CA GLU A 127 -8.66 -10.46 -23.85
C GLU A 127 -10.11 -10.16 -23.48
N ALA A 128 -10.44 -10.17 -22.19
CA ALA A 128 -11.80 -9.90 -21.69
C ALA A 128 -12.33 -8.51 -22.12
N CYS A 129 -11.43 -7.53 -22.28
CA CYS A 129 -11.76 -6.16 -22.69
C CYS A 129 -11.61 -5.90 -24.17
N GLY A 130 -11.10 -6.86 -24.96
CA GLY A 130 -10.74 -6.65 -26.36
C GLY A 130 -9.58 -5.64 -26.54
N CYS A 131 -8.67 -5.56 -25.58
CA CYS A 131 -7.53 -4.65 -25.60
C CYS A 131 -6.48 -5.11 -26.62
N ARG A 132 -6.13 -4.24 -27.60
CA ARG A 132 -5.21 -4.57 -28.69
C ARG A 132 -3.97 -3.69 -28.74
N ALA A 133 -3.90 -2.66 -27.93
CA ALA A 133 -2.74 -1.79 -27.77
C ALA A 133 -2.50 -1.50 -26.30
N VAL A 134 -1.24 -1.35 -25.90
CA VAL A 134 -0.82 -1.01 -24.53
C VAL A 134 0.18 0.14 -24.59
N LEU A 135 -0.05 1.16 -23.78
CA LEU A 135 0.95 2.18 -23.48
C LEU A 135 1.71 1.76 -22.22
N SER A 136 3.02 1.56 -22.34
CA SER A 136 3.86 0.97 -21.28
C SER A 136 5.19 1.69 -21.16
N ASP A 137 5.69 1.87 -19.93
CA ASP A 137 6.97 2.50 -19.61
C ASP A 137 8.13 1.50 -19.44
N GLY A 138 8.03 0.30 -19.99
CA GLY A 138 9.17 -0.64 -19.93
C GLY A 138 8.87 -2.11 -20.21
N LYS A 139 7.59 -2.50 -20.28
CA LYS A 139 7.22 -3.88 -20.61
C LYS A 139 6.58 -3.97 -22.00
N THR A 140 7.06 -4.91 -22.80
CA THR A 140 6.47 -5.24 -24.12
C THR A 140 5.44 -6.36 -23.97
N PHE A 141 4.30 -6.24 -24.63
CA PHE A 141 3.23 -7.21 -24.68
C PHE A 141 3.15 -7.88 -26.05
N SER A 142 2.41 -8.97 -26.15
CA SER A 142 2.18 -9.68 -27.43
C SER A 142 1.32 -8.89 -28.43
N CYS A 143 0.63 -7.84 -27.98
CA CYS A 143 -0.06 -6.87 -28.82
C CYS A 143 0.81 -5.65 -29.10
N ARG A 144 0.27 -4.68 -29.85
CA ARG A 144 0.94 -3.39 -30.12
C ARG A 144 1.26 -2.69 -28.80
N THR A 145 2.55 -2.50 -28.53
CA THR A 145 3.03 -1.77 -27.34
C THR A 145 3.61 -0.44 -27.82
N LEU A 146 3.13 0.66 -27.21
CA LEU A 146 3.63 2.00 -27.41
C LEU A 146 4.42 2.44 -26.19
N LEU A 147 5.54 3.13 -26.40
CA LEU A 147 6.32 3.75 -25.34
C LEU A 147 5.87 5.21 -25.14
N PRO A 148 5.96 5.78 -23.95
CA PRO A 148 5.65 7.20 -23.72
C PRO A 148 6.45 8.16 -24.61
N GLU A 149 7.70 7.80 -24.96
CA GLU A 149 8.58 8.58 -25.84
C GLU A 149 8.06 8.65 -27.27
N GLU A 150 7.33 7.65 -27.76
CA GLU A 150 6.70 7.66 -29.09
C GLU A 150 5.56 8.69 -29.18
N LEU A 151 5.07 9.14 -28.00
CA LEU A 151 4.07 10.21 -27.91
C LEU A 151 4.69 11.62 -27.87
N GLU A 152 6.02 11.74 -27.91
CA GLU A 152 6.73 13.04 -27.95
C GLU A 152 6.79 13.65 -29.34
N ASP A 153 6.42 12.90 -30.38
CA ASP A 153 6.37 13.39 -31.77
C ASP A 153 5.52 14.66 -31.90
N GLU A 154 5.89 15.51 -32.86
CA GLU A 154 5.07 16.65 -33.23
C GLU A 154 3.71 16.19 -33.79
N ALA A 155 2.64 16.75 -33.23
CA ALA A 155 1.28 16.49 -33.66
C ALA A 155 0.72 17.73 -34.38
N GLU A 156 0.20 17.55 -35.58
CA GLU A 156 -0.66 18.55 -36.19
C GLU A 156 -2.02 18.55 -35.52
N GLY A 157 -2.35 19.60 -34.77
CA GLY A 157 -3.60 19.80 -34.05
C GLY A 157 -3.52 19.47 -32.56
N THR A 158 -4.13 20.33 -31.77
CA THR A 158 -4.22 20.23 -30.30
C THR A 158 -5.67 20.09 -29.81
N GLU A 159 -6.61 19.78 -30.73
CA GLU A 159 -8.01 19.59 -30.37
C GLU A 159 -8.27 18.15 -29.91
N ALA A 160 -9.05 18.03 -28.84
CA ALA A 160 -9.51 16.72 -28.40
C ALA A 160 -10.48 16.13 -29.45
N GLY A 161 -10.42 14.83 -29.66
CA GLY A 161 -11.47 14.08 -30.34
C GLY A 161 -12.65 13.79 -29.42
N PRO A 162 -13.62 12.98 -29.83
CA PRO A 162 -14.61 12.42 -28.93
C PRO A 162 -13.87 11.63 -27.84
N PHE A 163 -14.24 11.85 -26.58
CA PHE A 163 -13.63 11.13 -25.46
C PHE A 163 -14.14 9.70 -25.37
N GLY A 164 -13.29 8.78 -24.91
CA GLY A 164 -13.69 7.43 -24.53
C GLY A 164 -14.80 7.45 -23.47
N THR A 165 -15.65 6.43 -23.48
CA THR A 165 -16.90 6.42 -22.70
C THR A 165 -16.76 5.77 -21.33
N GLU A 166 -15.77 4.89 -21.14
CA GLU A 166 -15.58 4.08 -19.95
C GLU A 166 -14.11 4.03 -19.52
N LEU A 167 -13.92 3.74 -18.27
CA LEU A 167 -12.64 3.40 -17.64
C LEU A 167 -12.72 1.95 -17.14
N LEU A 168 -11.71 1.17 -17.43
CA LEU A 168 -11.61 -0.25 -17.06
C LEU A 168 -10.54 -0.42 -15.98
N VAL A 169 -10.92 -0.94 -14.81
CA VAL A 169 -10.04 -1.10 -13.65
C VAL A 169 -9.91 -2.57 -13.29
N MET A 170 -8.70 -3.09 -13.28
CA MET A 170 -8.45 -4.48 -12.87
C MET A 170 -8.58 -4.59 -11.34
N SER A 171 -9.32 -5.60 -10.86
CA SER A 171 -9.34 -5.90 -9.44
C SER A 171 -8.07 -6.65 -9.04
N SER A 172 -7.62 -6.41 -7.81
CA SER A 172 -6.45 -7.09 -7.21
C SER A 172 -6.75 -8.51 -6.73
N GLY A 173 -7.81 -9.17 -7.28
CA GLY A 173 -8.40 -10.40 -6.78
C GLY A 173 -7.40 -11.47 -6.34
N THR A 174 -7.73 -12.14 -5.24
CA THR A 174 -7.01 -13.32 -4.72
C THR A 174 -7.34 -14.61 -5.49
N SER A 175 -8.21 -14.52 -6.49
CA SER A 175 -8.70 -15.63 -7.32
C SER A 175 -7.78 -15.92 -8.51
N GLU A 176 -7.88 -17.13 -9.05
CA GLU A 176 -7.19 -17.54 -10.28
C GLU A 176 -7.71 -16.78 -11.52
N HIS A 177 -8.77 -15.99 -11.36
CA HIS A 177 -9.46 -15.25 -12.42
C HIS A 177 -9.40 -13.75 -12.15
N VAL A 178 -9.11 -12.99 -13.19
CA VAL A 178 -9.11 -11.53 -13.16
C VAL A 178 -10.52 -10.99 -13.35
N LYS A 179 -10.91 -10.03 -12.53
CA LYS A 179 -12.10 -9.22 -12.74
C LYS A 179 -11.69 -7.85 -13.27
N VAL A 180 -12.46 -7.32 -14.21
CA VAL A 180 -12.33 -5.95 -14.69
C VAL A 180 -13.63 -5.21 -14.43
N CYS A 181 -13.53 -4.11 -13.68
CA CYS A 181 -14.65 -3.26 -13.31
C CYS A 181 -14.70 -2.04 -14.24
N ALA A 182 -15.85 -1.80 -14.85
CA ALA A 182 -16.05 -0.66 -15.73
C ALA A 182 -16.74 0.49 -14.99
N TYR A 183 -16.22 1.70 -15.19
CA TYR A 183 -16.73 2.94 -14.65
C TYR A 183 -16.96 3.95 -15.76
N THR A 184 -18.07 4.67 -15.72
CA THR A 184 -18.33 5.84 -16.57
C THR A 184 -18.08 7.13 -15.80
N ALA A 185 -18.12 8.26 -16.45
CA ALA A 185 -18.02 9.55 -15.78
C ALA A 185 -19.19 9.82 -14.81
N GLU A 186 -20.30 9.08 -14.91
CA GLU A 186 -21.42 9.18 -13.96
C GLU A 186 -21.05 8.65 -12.58
N GLU A 187 -20.41 7.49 -12.47
CA GLU A 187 -19.92 6.96 -11.20
C GLU A 187 -18.84 7.89 -10.61
N PHE A 188 -18.00 8.48 -11.45
CA PHE A 188 -17.04 9.50 -11.03
C PHE A 188 -17.72 10.74 -10.44
N PHE A 189 -18.81 11.22 -11.06
CA PHE A 189 -19.60 12.32 -10.53
C PHE A 189 -20.09 12.01 -9.10
N TYR A 190 -20.63 10.82 -8.87
CA TYR A 190 -21.12 10.44 -7.54
C TYR A 190 -20.00 10.25 -6.52
N GLN A 191 -18.84 9.72 -6.92
CA GLN A 191 -17.66 9.64 -6.06
C GLN A 191 -17.18 11.04 -5.62
N ILE A 192 -17.17 12.01 -6.53
CA ILE A 192 -16.83 13.42 -6.23
C ILE A 192 -17.90 14.04 -5.32
N ALA A 193 -19.18 13.81 -5.61
CA ALA A 193 -20.29 14.32 -4.81
C ALA A 193 -20.24 13.81 -3.36
N ASP A 194 -19.88 12.54 -3.16
CA ASP A 194 -19.69 11.95 -1.84
C ASP A 194 -18.49 12.55 -1.11
N SER A 195 -17.36 12.73 -1.78
CA SER A 195 -16.19 13.44 -1.25
C SER A 195 -16.56 14.87 -0.83
N TYR A 196 -17.31 15.58 -1.66
CA TYR A 196 -17.77 16.93 -1.36
C TYR A 196 -18.75 16.96 -0.17
N ALA A 197 -19.65 15.98 -0.06
CA ALA A 197 -20.55 15.88 1.08
C ALA A 197 -19.78 15.73 2.42
N ILE A 198 -18.62 15.04 2.42
CA ILE A 198 -17.71 14.95 3.56
C ILE A 198 -17.23 16.35 3.98
N ILE A 199 -16.76 17.16 3.02
CA ILE A 199 -16.28 18.52 3.26
C ILE A 199 -17.40 19.39 3.86
N ARG A 200 -18.62 19.27 3.35
CA ARG A 200 -19.78 20.02 3.86
C ARG A 200 -20.20 19.62 5.27
N LYS A 201 -20.22 18.32 5.56
CA LYS A 201 -20.71 17.77 6.82
C LYS A 201 -19.68 17.84 7.96
N CYS A 202 -18.40 17.86 7.65
CA CYS A 202 -17.34 17.82 8.64
C CYS A 202 -16.52 19.11 8.66
N ALA A 203 -16.84 20.03 9.59
CA ALA A 203 -16.13 21.29 9.75
C ALA A 203 -14.61 21.13 9.97
N ALA A 204 -14.17 20.02 10.60
CA ALA A 204 -12.75 19.74 10.77
C ALA A 204 -12.07 19.48 9.42
N ILE A 205 -12.70 18.69 8.54
CA ILE A 205 -12.18 18.41 7.19
C ILE A 205 -12.27 19.64 6.30
N LYS A 206 -13.35 20.40 6.38
CA LYS A 206 -13.46 21.68 5.67
C LYS A 206 -12.25 22.57 5.97
N LYS A 207 -11.88 22.71 7.25
CA LYS A 207 -10.69 23.45 7.65
C LYS A 207 -9.39 22.86 7.07
N HIS A 208 -9.32 21.56 6.92
CA HIS A 208 -8.15 20.88 6.31
C HIS A 208 -8.13 21.03 4.78
N CYS A 209 -9.27 21.23 4.14
CA CYS A 209 -9.38 21.42 2.70
C CYS A 209 -9.18 22.86 2.22
N ASP A 210 -9.15 23.85 3.12
CA ASP A 210 -8.86 25.24 2.78
C ASP A 210 -7.35 25.45 2.59
N GLY A 211 -6.97 26.19 1.55
CA GLY A 211 -5.59 26.58 1.25
C GLY A 211 -4.83 25.55 0.42
N GLU A 212 -3.51 25.56 0.53
CA GLU A 212 -2.63 24.68 -0.21
C GLU A 212 -2.76 23.24 0.30
N LEU A 213 -3.14 22.33 -0.60
CA LEU A 213 -3.21 20.90 -0.34
C LEU A 213 -2.21 20.18 -1.23
N LYS A 214 -1.36 19.36 -0.60
CA LYS A 214 -0.37 18.51 -1.27
C LYS A 214 -0.52 17.08 -0.81
N LEU A 215 -0.77 16.20 -1.77
CA LEU A 215 -0.95 14.78 -1.56
C LEU A 215 0.30 14.02 -2.00
N LEU A 216 0.85 13.17 -1.12
CA LEU A 216 1.93 12.28 -1.49
C LEU A 216 1.41 11.18 -2.41
N THR A 217 2.04 10.99 -3.60
CA THR A 217 1.64 9.93 -4.55
C THR A 217 2.20 8.57 -4.13
N PHE A 218 1.59 7.98 -3.11
CA PHE A 218 2.03 6.73 -2.53
C PHE A 218 1.31 5.51 -3.11
N LEU A 219 -0.03 5.59 -3.23
CA LEU A 219 -0.84 4.48 -3.73
C LEU A 219 -0.86 4.48 -5.26
N PRO A 220 -0.79 3.30 -5.91
CA PRO A 220 -0.89 3.21 -7.35
C PRO A 220 -2.22 3.77 -7.89
N PHE A 221 -2.14 4.61 -8.93
CA PHE A 221 -3.32 5.18 -9.57
C PHE A 221 -4.15 4.16 -10.37
N TYR A 222 -3.56 3.01 -10.69
CA TYR A 222 -4.30 1.90 -11.31
C TYR A 222 -5.17 1.10 -10.30
N HIS A 223 -5.09 1.39 -9.00
CA HIS A 223 -5.96 0.83 -7.97
C HIS A 223 -7.06 1.82 -7.57
N VAL A 224 -8.25 1.32 -7.28
CA VAL A 224 -9.43 2.11 -6.91
C VAL A 224 -9.16 3.12 -5.77
N PHE A 225 -8.36 2.75 -4.78
CA PHE A 225 -8.03 3.65 -3.68
C PHE A 225 -7.13 4.81 -4.16
N GLY A 226 -6.10 4.52 -4.95
CA GLY A 226 -5.27 5.54 -5.59
C GLY A 226 -6.03 6.38 -6.61
N LEU A 227 -6.89 5.75 -7.42
CA LEU A 227 -7.66 6.40 -8.45
C LEU A 227 -8.72 7.37 -7.88
N PHE A 228 -9.60 6.90 -7.01
CA PHE A 228 -10.72 7.71 -6.52
C PHE A 228 -10.32 8.62 -5.36
N ALA A 229 -9.83 8.06 -4.26
CA ALA A 229 -9.56 8.84 -3.06
C ALA A 229 -8.36 9.78 -3.20
N MET A 230 -7.36 9.41 -4.01
CA MET A 230 -6.21 10.26 -4.26
C MET A 230 -6.40 11.08 -5.54
N TYR A 231 -6.33 10.44 -6.69
CA TYR A 231 -6.22 11.16 -7.96
C TYR A 231 -7.48 11.96 -8.29
N LEU A 232 -8.66 11.31 -8.30
CA LEU A 232 -9.89 11.97 -8.71
C LEU A 232 -10.28 13.12 -7.77
N TRP A 233 -10.32 12.87 -6.46
CA TRP A 233 -10.75 13.90 -5.50
C TRP A 233 -9.81 15.11 -5.49
N PHE A 234 -8.50 14.88 -5.41
CA PHE A 234 -7.51 15.96 -5.38
C PHE A 234 -7.40 16.67 -6.73
N GLY A 235 -7.43 15.94 -7.84
CA GLY A 235 -7.44 16.51 -9.19
C GLY A 235 -8.66 17.38 -9.45
N PHE A 236 -9.87 16.94 -9.06
CA PHE A 236 -11.10 17.73 -9.20
C PHE A 236 -11.06 19.02 -8.38
N PHE A 237 -10.38 19.02 -7.24
CA PHE A 237 -10.14 20.23 -6.45
C PHE A 237 -8.95 21.06 -6.91
N SER A 238 -8.33 20.72 -8.04
CA SER A 238 -7.15 21.37 -8.61
C SER A 238 -5.97 21.47 -7.62
N ARG A 239 -5.66 20.34 -6.95
CA ARG A 239 -4.62 20.24 -5.92
C ARG A 239 -3.36 19.56 -6.42
N THR A 240 -2.29 19.63 -5.64
CA THR A 240 -0.95 19.20 -6.02
C THR A 240 -0.66 17.77 -5.61
N PHE A 241 -0.14 16.99 -6.55
CA PHE A 241 0.43 15.67 -6.32
C PHE A 241 1.94 15.79 -6.14
N VAL A 242 2.46 15.20 -5.07
CA VAL A 242 3.89 15.18 -4.79
C VAL A 242 4.46 13.82 -5.13
N HIS A 243 5.40 13.77 -6.05
CA HIS A 243 6.06 12.54 -6.47
C HIS A 243 6.95 11.97 -5.38
N LEU A 244 6.88 10.66 -5.23
CA LEU A 244 7.74 9.88 -4.35
C LEU A 244 8.69 9.05 -5.21
N ASN A 245 9.99 9.35 -5.13
CA ASN A 245 11.00 8.70 -5.98
C ASN A 245 11.20 7.22 -5.64
N ASP A 246 11.10 6.87 -4.35
CA ASP A 246 11.19 5.50 -3.84
C ASP A 246 10.45 5.36 -2.50
N LEU A 247 10.22 4.13 -2.06
CA LEU A 247 9.47 3.81 -0.85
C LEU A 247 10.35 3.67 0.41
N SER A 248 11.62 4.11 0.36
CA SER A 248 12.48 4.07 1.54
C SER A 248 11.97 5.03 2.61
N PRO A 249 12.07 4.67 3.91
CA PRO A 249 11.60 5.53 5.00
C PRO A 249 12.21 6.92 4.96
N GLN A 250 13.48 7.02 4.62
CA GLN A 250 14.20 8.29 4.55
C GLN A 250 13.69 9.18 3.42
N THR A 251 13.45 8.61 2.23
CA THR A 251 12.90 9.34 1.07
C THR A 251 11.49 9.84 1.38
N ILE A 252 10.65 9.02 2.00
CA ILE A 252 9.29 9.41 2.41
C ILE A 252 9.33 10.61 3.35
N VAL A 253 10.10 10.52 4.45
CA VAL A 253 10.21 11.59 5.46
C VAL A 253 10.77 12.87 4.83
N ASN A 254 11.83 12.77 4.03
CA ASN A 254 12.47 13.91 3.37
C ASN A 254 11.52 14.57 2.37
N THR A 255 10.80 13.79 1.56
CA THR A 255 9.82 14.29 0.59
C THR A 255 8.68 15.01 1.29
N VAL A 256 8.11 14.39 2.35
CA VAL A 256 7.03 15.00 3.13
C VAL A 256 7.44 16.36 3.69
N LYS A 257 8.61 16.45 4.30
CA LYS A 257 9.12 17.70 4.89
C LYS A 257 9.48 18.75 3.85
N ARG A 258 10.18 18.34 2.80
CA ARG A 258 10.68 19.24 1.75
C ARG A 258 9.55 19.89 0.96
N HIS A 259 8.55 19.09 0.57
CA HIS A 259 7.40 19.56 -0.20
C HIS A 259 6.26 20.11 0.68
N LYS A 260 6.38 20.00 2.00
CA LYS A 260 5.31 20.35 2.96
C LYS A 260 4.02 19.61 2.65
N VAL A 261 4.12 18.32 2.46
CA VAL A 261 2.97 17.44 2.20
C VAL A 261 1.94 17.60 3.30
N THR A 262 0.67 17.67 2.92
CA THR A 262 -0.44 17.87 3.86
C THR A 262 -1.28 16.60 4.06
N HIS A 263 -1.27 15.69 3.09
CA HIS A 263 -2.10 14.49 3.09
C HIS A 263 -1.27 13.26 2.66
N ILE A 264 -1.44 12.16 3.39
CA ILE A 264 -0.89 10.85 3.03
C ILE A 264 -2.01 9.83 3.12
N PHE A 265 -2.25 9.11 2.02
CA PHE A 265 -3.18 8.00 1.95
C PHE A 265 -2.37 6.74 1.68
N ALA A 266 -2.50 5.75 2.56
CA ALA A 266 -1.69 4.55 2.49
C ALA A 266 -2.42 3.32 3.03
N VAL A 267 -1.92 2.14 2.69
CA VAL A 267 -2.42 0.87 3.22
C VAL A 267 -1.95 0.63 4.66
N PRO A 268 -2.63 -0.20 5.46
CA PRO A 268 -2.27 -0.48 6.85
C PRO A 268 -0.81 -0.88 7.06
N LEU A 269 -0.24 -1.70 6.20
CA LEU A 269 1.17 -2.12 6.27
C LEU A 269 2.17 -0.94 6.33
N PHE A 270 1.87 0.17 5.64
CA PHE A 270 2.69 1.37 5.73
C PHE A 270 2.64 1.97 7.14
N TRP A 271 1.45 2.09 7.71
CA TRP A 271 1.25 2.64 9.05
C TRP A 271 1.85 1.75 10.13
N GLU A 272 1.78 0.43 9.97
CA GLU A 272 2.43 -0.57 10.83
C GLU A 272 3.94 -0.37 10.88
N LYS A 273 4.59 -0.24 9.71
CA LYS A 273 6.04 0.02 9.62
C LYS A 273 6.44 1.33 10.25
N VAL A 274 5.71 2.42 9.98
CA VAL A 274 5.99 3.73 10.58
C VAL A 274 5.80 3.68 12.10
N TYR A 275 4.76 3.02 12.59
CA TYR A 275 4.49 2.81 14.00
C TYR A 275 5.62 2.03 14.69
N ALA A 276 6.00 0.88 14.15
CA ALA A 276 7.08 0.05 14.68
C ALA A 276 8.41 0.83 14.76
N GLN A 277 8.77 1.53 13.69
CA GLN A 277 9.98 2.36 13.64
C GLN A 277 9.95 3.51 14.65
N ALA A 278 8.80 4.17 14.81
CA ALA A 278 8.63 5.22 15.80
C ALA A 278 8.82 4.70 17.23
N LEU A 279 8.24 3.55 17.56
CA LEU A 279 8.39 2.92 18.87
C LEU A 279 9.83 2.46 19.15
N ALA A 280 10.49 1.87 18.14
CA ALA A 280 11.90 1.48 18.24
C ALA A 280 12.78 2.70 18.56
N GLY A 281 12.66 3.79 17.79
CA GLY A 281 13.43 5.00 18.03
C GLY A 281 13.14 5.69 19.39
N ILE A 282 11.93 5.52 19.96
CA ILE A 282 11.66 5.99 21.32
C ILE A 282 12.34 5.11 22.37
N ARG A 283 12.34 3.78 22.17
CA ARG A 283 12.98 2.81 23.09
C ARG A 283 14.50 2.94 23.11
N GLU A 284 15.13 3.15 21.96
CA GLU A 284 16.58 3.39 21.83
C GLU A 284 17.07 4.58 22.65
N ARG A 285 16.20 5.58 22.90
CA ARG A 285 16.49 6.74 23.75
C ARG A 285 16.45 6.45 25.25
N GLY A 286 16.20 5.20 25.62
CA GLY A 286 16.22 4.70 26.99
C GLY A 286 14.85 4.63 27.67
N GLU A 287 14.83 3.87 28.76
CA GLU A 287 13.60 3.50 29.49
C GLU A 287 12.87 4.72 30.08
N ALA A 288 13.60 5.74 30.52
CA ALA A 288 13.01 6.98 31.04
C ALA A 288 12.18 7.70 29.95
N THR A 289 12.69 7.78 28.73
CA THR A 289 11.98 8.36 27.57
C THR A 289 10.76 7.54 27.20
N TRP A 290 10.90 6.23 27.18
CA TRP A 290 9.79 5.30 26.94
C TRP A 290 8.66 5.49 27.98
N ASN A 291 8.99 5.49 29.26
CA ASN A 291 8.04 5.68 30.34
C ASN A 291 7.35 7.06 30.29
N LYS A 292 8.09 8.11 29.95
CA LYS A 292 7.54 9.46 29.75
C LYS A 292 6.54 9.47 28.58
N PHE A 293 6.91 8.88 27.45
CA PHE A 293 6.04 8.76 26.29
C PHE A 293 4.74 8.02 26.63
N GLN A 294 4.82 6.86 27.25
CA GLN A 294 3.67 6.06 27.66
C GLN A 294 2.72 6.82 28.61
N ARG A 295 3.28 7.58 29.57
CA ARG A 295 2.49 8.43 30.48
C ARG A 295 1.81 9.56 29.73
N ALA A 296 2.50 10.23 28.83
CA ALA A 296 1.94 11.30 28.02
C ALA A 296 0.81 10.80 27.12
N LEU A 297 0.99 9.64 26.46
CA LEU A 297 -0.04 9.04 25.61
C LEU A 297 -1.30 8.66 26.42
N ARG A 298 -1.13 8.04 27.61
CA ARG A 298 -2.24 7.74 28.50
C ARG A 298 -2.96 8.98 29.01
N LEU A 299 -2.24 10.06 29.31
CA LEU A 299 -2.84 11.33 29.74
C LEU A 299 -3.65 11.94 28.58
N GLN A 300 -3.07 12.00 27.38
CA GLN A 300 -3.74 12.51 26.18
C GLN A 300 -5.06 11.76 25.93
N GLN A 301 -5.07 10.44 26.13
CA GLN A 301 -6.26 9.61 25.96
C GLN A 301 -7.40 9.95 26.93
N ARG A 302 -7.13 10.51 28.07
CA ARG A 302 -8.12 10.87 29.10
C ARG A 302 -8.63 12.32 28.98
N LEU A 303 -7.96 13.15 28.20
CA LEU A 303 -8.34 14.55 28.03
C LEU A 303 -9.53 14.70 27.07
N PRO A 304 -10.42 15.69 27.31
CA PRO A 304 -11.43 16.09 26.32
C PRO A 304 -10.76 16.58 25.03
N GLU A 305 -11.42 16.35 23.87
CA GLU A 305 -10.86 16.58 22.53
C GLU A 305 -10.10 17.91 22.34
N PRO A 306 -10.61 19.09 22.68
CA PRO A 306 -9.85 20.33 22.47
C PRO A 306 -8.54 20.38 23.25
N LEU A 307 -8.56 19.89 24.49
CA LEU A 307 -7.37 19.84 25.36
C LEU A 307 -6.41 18.73 24.91
N ALA A 308 -6.92 17.58 24.50
CA ALA A 308 -6.12 16.48 23.95
C ALA A 308 -5.32 16.93 22.72
N ALA A 309 -5.97 17.64 21.79
CA ALA A 309 -5.31 18.16 20.58
C ALA A 309 -4.22 19.21 20.92
N ALA A 310 -4.48 20.12 21.86
CA ALA A 310 -3.50 21.10 22.30
C ALA A 310 -2.32 20.42 23.01
N PHE A 311 -2.60 19.46 23.90
CA PHE A 311 -1.59 18.68 24.60
C PHE A 311 -0.69 17.90 23.63
N SER A 312 -1.28 17.22 22.63
CA SER A 312 -0.53 16.45 21.63
C SER A 312 0.47 17.33 20.85
N LYS A 313 0.08 18.57 20.51
CA LYS A 313 0.94 19.50 19.77
C LYS A 313 2.22 19.83 20.55
N VAL A 314 2.14 19.91 21.88
CA VAL A 314 3.27 20.25 22.73
C VAL A 314 4.04 18.99 23.14
N ALA A 315 3.35 18.00 23.71
CA ALA A 315 3.97 16.81 24.29
C ALA A 315 4.70 15.92 23.28
N PHE A 316 4.19 15.85 22.05
CA PHE A 316 4.74 14.98 20.98
C PHE A 316 5.36 15.78 19.82
N ARG A 317 5.73 17.04 20.05
CA ARG A 317 6.31 17.91 19.01
C ARG A 317 7.56 17.30 18.38
N GLU A 318 8.53 16.90 19.20
CA GLU A 318 9.79 16.30 18.73
C GLU A 318 9.55 15.01 17.95
N LEU A 319 8.63 14.15 18.41
CA LEU A 319 8.28 12.92 17.70
C LEU A 319 7.68 13.23 16.33
N ARG A 320 6.77 14.21 16.23
CA ARG A 320 6.20 14.62 14.94
C ARG A 320 7.22 15.22 14.01
N GLU A 321 8.12 16.08 14.55
CA GLU A 321 9.23 16.65 13.77
C GLU A 321 10.14 15.57 13.18
N ASN A 322 10.36 14.47 13.90
CA ASN A 322 11.16 13.34 13.43
C ASN A 322 10.40 12.43 12.44
N LEU A 323 9.07 12.34 12.51
CA LEU A 323 8.23 11.62 11.58
C LEU A 323 7.95 12.46 10.31
N PHE A 324 6.80 13.09 10.25
CA PHE A 324 6.31 13.78 9.05
C PHE A 324 6.31 15.31 9.18
N GLY A 325 6.65 15.84 10.36
CA GLY A 325 6.58 17.27 10.64
C GLY A 325 5.15 17.78 10.87
N ASP A 326 5.01 19.10 10.89
CA ASP A 326 3.75 19.78 11.23
C ASP A 326 2.88 20.18 10.01
N SER A 327 3.35 19.90 8.78
CA SER A 327 2.58 20.19 7.56
C SER A 327 1.40 19.24 7.36
N ILE A 328 1.45 18.04 7.93
CA ILE A 328 0.40 17.02 7.82
C ILE A 328 -0.90 17.52 8.46
N ARG A 329 -1.97 17.44 7.69
CA ARG A 329 -3.32 17.81 8.11
C ARG A 329 -4.24 16.62 8.25
N PHE A 330 -4.09 15.61 7.36
CA PHE A 330 -4.99 14.49 7.30
C PHE A 330 -4.32 13.23 6.73
N LEU A 331 -4.61 12.10 7.35
CA LEU A 331 -4.08 10.80 6.97
C LEU A 331 -5.25 9.83 6.78
N ILE A 332 -5.20 8.98 5.74
CA ILE A 332 -6.20 7.93 5.52
C ILE A 332 -5.49 6.58 5.39
N THR A 333 -6.07 5.57 6.02
CA THR A 333 -5.77 4.16 5.79
C THR A 333 -6.96 3.47 5.14
N GLY A 334 -6.70 2.43 4.34
CA GLY A 334 -7.75 1.64 3.70
C GLY A 334 -7.17 0.46 2.91
N GLY A 335 -8.07 -0.35 2.35
CA GLY A 335 -7.71 -1.52 1.54
C GLY A 335 -7.49 -2.81 2.33
N SER A 336 -7.33 -2.76 3.64
CA SER A 336 -7.36 -3.90 4.56
C SER A 336 -7.63 -3.44 6.00
N SER A 337 -7.80 -4.39 6.92
CA SER A 337 -7.97 -4.08 8.36
C SER A 337 -6.70 -3.45 8.93
N ILE A 338 -6.88 -2.51 9.84
CA ILE A 338 -5.80 -1.84 10.59
C ILE A 338 -5.95 -2.14 12.09
N ASP A 339 -4.82 -2.31 12.77
CA ASP A 339 -4.81 -2.47 14.21
C ASP A 339 -5.29 -1.17 14.90
N PRO A 340 -6.28 -1.24 15.82
CA PRO A 340 -6.74 -0.12 16.63
C PRO A 340 -5.63 0.59 17.41
N GLU A 341 -4.57 -0.12 17.80
CA GLU A 341 -3.43 0.47 18.51
C GLU A 341 -2.69 1.49 17.63
N ILE A 342 -2.54 1.20 16.33
CA ILE A 342 -1.91 2.10 15.36
C ILE A 342 -2.76 3.36 15.18
N LEU A 343 -4.07 3.22 15.01
CA LEU A 343 -4.99 4.36 14.96
C LEU A 343 -4.90 5.21 16.24
N SER A 344 -4.84 4.55 17.40
CA SER A 344 -4.73 5.21 18.70
C SER A 344 -3.39 5.95 18.85
N PHE A 345 -2.30 5.39 18.34
CA PHE A 345 -0.99 6.02 18.34
C PHE A 345 -0.99 7.31 17.50
N PHE A 346 -1.33 7.23 16.20
CA PHE A 346 -1.28 8.41 15.33
C PHE A 346 -2.22 9.51 15.78
N ASN A 347 -3.47 9.18 16.13
CA ASN A 347 -4.42 10.15 16.66
C ASN A 347 -3.97 10.69 18.03
N GLY A 348 -3.31 9.88 18.85
CA GLY A 348 -2.76 10.26 20.15
C GLY A 348 -1.60 11.25 20.06
N ILE A 349 -0.69 11.11 19.11
CA ILE A 349 0.43 12.04 18.91
C ILE A 349 0.05 13.31 18.13
N GLY A 350 -1.22 13.43 17.72
CA GLY A 350 -1.80 14.64 17.12
C GLY A 350 -1.88 14.63 15.59
N TYR A 351 -1.64 13.51 14.93
CA TYR A 351 -2.03 13.30 13.52
C TYR A 351 -3.45 12.74 13.46
N ARG A 352 -4.21 13.15 12.45
CA ARG A 352 -5.55 12.60 12.24
C ARG A 352 -5.48 11.47 11.21
N LEU A 353 -5.38 10.23 11.69
CA LEU A 353 -5.44 9.03 10.86
C LEU A 353 -6.85 8.43 10.96
N VAL A 354 -7.53 8.30 9.82
CA VAL A 354 -8.87 7.72 9.71
C VAL A 354 -8.85 6.47 8.84
N ASN A 355 -9.82 5.59 9.07
CA ASN A 355 -9.99 4.37 8.30
C ASN A 355 -11.11 4.53 7.27
N GLY A 356 -10.88 4.08 6.03
CA GLY A 356 -11.84 4.10 4.93
C GLY A 356 -12.06 2.71 4.35
N TYR A 357 -13.21 2.54 3.67
CA TYR A 357 -13.57 1.30 3.03
C TYR A 357 -14.03 1.50 1.60
N GLY A 358 -13.61 0.59 0.77
CA GLY A 358 -13.93 0.48 -0.63
C GLY A 358 -13.26 -0.72 -1.26
N MET A 359 -13.69 -1.10 -2.42
CA MET A 359 -13.08 -2.14 -3.24
C MET A 359 -13.31 -1.83 -4.73
N THR A 360 -12.62 -2.52 -5.61
CA THR A 360 -12.64 -2.20 -7.04
C THR A 360 -14.05 -2.26 -7.63
N GLU A 361 -14.91 -3.12 -7.09
CA GLU A 361 -16.28 -3.33 -7.57
C GLU A 361 -17.28 -2.27 -7.09
N ILE A 362 -16.97 -1.57 -5.98
CA ILE A 362 -17.93 -0.65 -5.35
C ILE A 362 -17.42 0.79 -5.19
N GLY A 363 -16.18 1.08 -5.61
CA GLY A 363 -15.56 2.38 -5.37
C GLY A 363 -15.21 2.61 -3.89
N ILE A 364 -15.10 3.87 -3.49
CA ILE A 364 -14.92 4.28 -2.09
C ILE A 364 -16.29 4.61 -1.50
N THR A 365 -16.73 3.86 -0.51
CA THR A 365 -18.11 3.91 0.00
C THR A 365 -18.24 4.39 1.43
N SER A 366 -17.16 4.38 2.23
CA SER A 366 -17.18 4.98 3.58
C SER A 366 -15.81 5.42 4.07
N VAL A 367 -15.80 6.36 5.00
CA VAL A 367 -14.63 6.83 5.76
C VAL A 367 -15.09 7.16 7.17
N GLU A 368 -14.34 6.73 8.21
CA GLU A 368 -14.65 7.05 9.60
C GLU A 368 -14.22 8.48 9.95
N LEU A 369 -15.18 9.38 10.08
CA LEU A 369 -14.94 10.82 10.29
C LEU A 369 -15.40 11.31 11.66
N SER A 370 -15.86 10.42 12.53
CA SER A 370 -16.29 10.77 13.89
C SER A 370 -15.17 11.45 14.67
N LYS A 371 -15.59 12.32 15.60
CA LYS A 371 -14.69 12.89 16.61
C LYS A 371 -14.56 11.98 17.84
N LYS A 372 -15.47 11.01 18.00
CA LYS A 372 -15.47 10.11 19.15
C LYS A 372 -14.35 9.09 18.99
N ARG A 373 -13.49 9.03 19.99
CA ARG A 373 -12.31 8.15 20.03
C ARG A 373 -12.65 6.67 19.84
N ARG A 374 -13.80 6.22 20.40
CA ARG A 374 -14.30 4.86 20.23
C ARG A 374 -14.36 4.46 18.74
N TRP A 375 -14.83 5.36 17.88
CA TRP A 375 -15.00 5.09 16.46
C TRP A 375 -13.70 5.26 15.68
N ILE A 376 -13.07 6.44 15.79
CA ILE A 376 -11.87 6.74 15.00
C ILE A 376 -10.66 5.86 15.34
N CYS A 377 -10.53 5.42 16.60
CA CYS A 377 -9.43 4.54 17.04
C CYS A 377 -9.83 3.06 17.14
N GLY A 378 -11.11 2.70 16.93
CA GLY A 378 -11.61 1.34 17.09
C GLY A 378 -11.54 0.47 15.83
N GLY A 379 -10.95 0.96 14.73
CA GLY A 379 -10.87 0.23 13.47
C GLY A 379 -12.13 0.32 12.60
N PHE A 380 -13.15 1.10 13.03
CA PHE A 380 -14.37 1.31 12.26
C PHE A 380 -14.08 2.06 10.95
N VAL A 381 -14.92 1.82 9.96
CA VAL A 381 -14.83 2.44 8.62
C VAL A 381 -15.89 3.51 8.40
N GLY A 382 -16.69 3.82 9.43
CA GLY A 382 -17.81 4.76 9.34
C GLY A 382 -19.07 4.13 8.75
N GLY A 383 -20.06 4.96 8.45
CA GLY A 383 -21.26 4.57 7.73
C GLY A 383 -21.15 4.87 6.24
N PRO A 384 -22.13 4.42 5.43
CA PRO A 384 -22.13 4.64 3.99
C PRO A 384 -22.16 6.13 3.65
N MET A 385 -21.47 6.50 2.57
CA MET A 385 -21.54 7.82 1.96
C MET A 385 -22.92 8.07 1.35
N THR A 386 -23.17 9.29 0.86
CA THR A 386 -24.52 9.74 0.46
C THR A 386 -25.12 8.90 -0.68
N HIS A 387 -24.29 8.43 -1.61
CA HIS A 387 -24.74 7.69 -2.79
C HIS A 387 -24.46 6.19 -2.69
N ALA A 388 -24.20 5.69 -1.46
CA ALA A 388 -24.09 4.29 -1.14
C ALA A 388 -25.05 3.90 0.00
N GLU A 389 -25.51 2.66 -0.01
CA GLU A 389 -26.34 2.08 1.04
C GLU A 389 -25.68 0.77 1.50
N TYR A 390 -25.78 0.51 2.81
CA TYR A 390 -25.24 -0.70 3.43
C TYR A 390 -26.36 -1.51 4.10
N ARG A 391 -26.27 -2.82 3.99
CA ARG A 391 -27.02 -3.75 4.82
C ARG A 391 -26.17 -4.96 5.18
N LEU A 392 -26.55 -5.66 6.24
CA LEU A 392 -25.93 -6.93 6.61
C LEU A 392 -26.88 -8.07 6.22
N SER A 393 -26.32 -9.12 5.64
CA SER A 393 -27.06 -10.38 5.43
C SER A 393 -27.33 -11.05 6.80
N PRO A 394 -28.21 -12.08 6.86
CA PRO A 394 -28.39 -12.86 8.08
C PRO A 394 -27.10 -13.48 8.63
N GLU A 395 -26.14 -13.78 7.76
CA GLU A 395 -24.83 -14.35 8.08
C GLU A 395 -23.80 -13.26 8.48
N GLY A 396 -24.18 -11.98 8.47
CA GLY A 396 -23.31 -10.87 8.82
C GLY A 396 -22.41 -10.38 7.68
N GLU A 397 -22.68 -10.78 6.43
CA GLU A 397 -21.98 -10.26 5.26
C GLU A 397 -22.44 -8.85 4.91
N LEU A 398 -21.50 -7.96 4.65
CA LEU A 398 -21.79 -6.61 4.18
C LEU A 398 -22.22 -6.62 2.72
N GLN A 399 -23.39 -6.10 2.45
CA GLN A 399 -23.90 -5.87 1.10
C GLN A 399 -23.99 -4.37 0.84
N VAL A 400 -23.60 -3.97 -0.37
CA VAL A 400 -23.54 -2.55 -0.78
C VAL A 400 -24.37 -2.33 -2.03
N ARG A 401 -25.12 -1.24 -2.06
CA ARG A 401 -25.85 -0.74 -3.23
C ARG A 401 -25.61 0.74 -3.39
N GLY A 402 -25.59 1.26 -4.61
CA GLY A 402 -25.50 2.70 -4.83
C GLY A 402 -25.03 3.09 -6.21
N LYS A 403 -24.93 4.39 -6.43
CA LYS A 403 -24.54 5.01 -7.70
C LYS A 403 -23.02 5.13 -7.89
N VAL A 404 -22.25 4.78 -6.88
CA VAL A 404 -20.78 4.85 -6.88
C VAL A 404 -20.12 3.54 -7.30
N LEU A 405 -20.91 2.47 -7.45
CA LEU A 405 -20.45 1.15 -7.82
C LEU A 405 -20.04 1.11 -9.29
N ALA A 406 -19.10 0.22 -9.63
CA ALA A 406 -18.77 -0.08 -11.02
C ALA A 406 -20.05 -0.41 -11.82
N ARG A 407 -20.18 0.13 -13.02
CA ARG A 407 -21.35 -0.06 -13.88
C ARG A 407 -21.58 -1.56 -14.16
N TYR A 408 -20.51 -2.25 -14.51
CA TYR A 408 -20.50 -3.69 -14.71
C TYR A 408 -19.14 -4.28 -14.38
N ILE A 409 -19.11 -5.61 -14.25
CA ILE A 409 -17.91 -6.39 -13.96
C ILE A 409 -17.76 -7.46 -15.05
N LEU A 410 -16.57 -7.52 -15.65
CA LEU A 410 -16.16 -8.60 -16.55
C LEU A 410 -15.38 -9.63 -15.74
N CYS A 411 -15.80 -10.88 -15.81
CA CYS A 411 -15.13 -12.01 -15.18
C CYS A 411 -15.39 -13.27 -16.01
N ASP A 412 -14.34 -14.01 -16.37
CA ASP A 412 -14.42 -15.25 -17.12
C ASP A 412 -15.25 -15.13 -18.42
N GLY A 413 -15.02 -14.07 -19.18
CA GLY A 413 -15.74 -13.79 -20.43
C GLY A 413 -17.22 -13.41 -20.24
N ARG A 414 -17.68 -13.24 -19.00
CA ARG A 414 -19.07 -12.84 -18.68
C ARG A 414 -19.11 -11.41 -18.20
N ARG A 415 -20.10 -10.67 -18.69
CA ARG A 415 -20.46 -9.34 -18.19
C ARG A 415 -21.60 -9.47 -17.19
N ARG A 416 -21.40 -8.89 -15.99
CA ARG A 416 -22.41 -8.80 -14.95
C ARG A 416 -22.68 -7.33 -14.66
N GLU A 417 -23.91 -6.90 -14.85
CA GLU A 417 -24.34 -5.55 -14.43
C GLU A 417 -24.37 -5.46 -12.91
N ASN A 418 -24.07 -4.27 -12.38
CA ASN A 418 -23.98 -4.03 -10.94
C ASN A 418 -25.10 -3.08 -10.50
N ASP A 419 -26.34 -3.46 -10.76
CA ASP A 419 -27.56 -2.67 -10.60
C ASP A 419 -28.38 -2.98 -9.34
N GLY A 420 -27.87 -3.87 -8.49
CA GLY A 420 -28.53 -4.33 -7.28
C GLY A 420 -27.68 -4.24 -6.02
N TRP A 421 -27.95 -5.12 -5.06
CA TRP A 421 -27.11 -5.33 -3.90
C TRP A 421 -25.89 -6.17 -4.29
N PHE A 422 -24.72 -5.60 -4.05
CA PHE A 422 -23.44 -6.27 -4.30
C PHE A 422 -22.97 -6.98 -3.02
N ASP A 423 -22.69 -8.27 -3.11
CA ASP A 423 -22.10 -9.08 -2.05
C ASP A 423 -20.61 -8.81 -1.98
N THR A 424 -20.14 -8.17 -0.89
CA THR A 424 -18.73 -7.80 -0.77
C THR A 424 -17.84 -8.95 -0.33
N HIS A 425 -18.43 -10.03 0.18
CA HIS A 425 -17.76 -11.12 0.89
C HIS A 425 -17.02 -10.68 2.16
N ASP A 426 -17.20 -9.44 2.60
CA ASP A 426 -16.68 -8.94 3.86
C ASP A 426 -17.71 -9.10 4.97
N LEU A 427 -17.31 -9.74 6.07
CA LEU A 427 -18.12 -9.82 7.29
C LEU A 427 -18.01 -8.50 8.05
N ALA A 428 -19.12 -8.00 8.56
CA ALA A 428 -19.14 -6.76 9.29
C ALA A 428 -20.15 -6.78 10.45
N ARG A 429 -19.98 -5.85 11.38
CA ARG A 429 -20.99 -5.50 12.38
C ARG A 429 -21.23 -4.00 12.35
N CYS A 430 -22.44 -3.60 12.68
CA CYS A 430 -22.84 -2.20 12.77
C CYS A 430 -23.14 -1.81 14.22
N GLU A 431 -22.55 -0.72 14.69
CA GLU A 431 -22.80 -0.14 15.99
C GLU A 431 -23.09 1.35 15.82
N ASP A 432 -24.28 1.80 16.17
CA ASP A 432 -24.72 3.21 16.06
C ASP A 432 -24.47 3.83 14.67
N GLY A 433 -24.60 3.04 13.58
CA GLY A 433 -24.36 3.48 12.22
C GLY A 433 -22.89 3.48 11.76
N HIS A 434 -21.97 3.03 12.62
CA HIS A 434 -20.56 2.81 12.29
C HIS A 434 -20.30 1.33 12.02
N TYR A 435 -19.66 1.01 10.92
CA TYR A 435 -19.37 -0.36 10.52
C TYR A 435 -17.94 -0.75 10.89
N LEU A 436 -17.78 -1.95 11.43
CA LEU A 436 -16.51 -2.59 11.70
C LEU A 436 -16.40 -3.84 10.85
N LEU A 437 -15.35 -3.92 10.03
CA LEU A 437 -15.08 -5.11 9.24
C LEU A 437 -14.42 -6.18 10.12
N LEU A 438 -14.94 -7.40 10.04
CA LEU A 438 -14.47 -8.54 10.85
C LEU A 438 -13.55 -9.47 10.05
N GLY A 439 -13.47 -9.30 8.73
CA GLY A 439 -12.68 -10.11 7.81
C GLY A 439 -13.50 -10.58 6.62
N ARG A 440 -12.93 -11.41 5.77
CA ARG A 440 -13.63 -11.95 4.59
C ARG A 440 -14.30 -13.28 4.92
N ARG A 441 -15.48 -13.49 4.36
CA ARG A 441 -16.19 -14.78 4.44
C ARG A 441 -15.34 -15.91 3.81
N ASP A 442 -14.68 -15.60 2.68
CA ASP A 442 -13.87 -16.56 1.94
C ASP A 442 -12.55 -16.91 2.66
N ASP A 443 -12.11 -16.07 3.61
CA ASP A 443 -10.94 -16.31 4.45
C ASP A 443 -11.26 -17.16 5.71
N LEU A 444 -12.55 -17.42 5.99
CA LEU A 444 -12.92 -18.25 7.11
C LEU A 444 -12.41 -19.68 6.93
N ILE A 445 -11.76 -20.18 7.96
CA ILE A 445 -11.28 -21.56 8.00
C ILE A 445 -12.23 -22.36 8.87
N VAL A 446 -12.88 -23.35 8.28
CA VAL A 446 -13.74 -24.26 9.03
C VAL A 446 -12.85 -25.23 9.79
N GLY A 447 -12.86 -25.13 11.11
CA GLY A 447 -12.13 -26.04 12.00
C GLY A 447 -12.66 -27.48 11.96
N PRO A 448 -11.93 -28.42 12.57
CA PRO A 448 -12.33 -29.83 12.61
C PRO A 448 -13.70 -30.06 13.26
N ASP A 449 -14.06 -29.21 14.21
CA ASP A 449 -15.32 -29.25 14.97
C ASP A 449 -16.47 -28.45 14.34
N GLY A 450 -16.25 -27.92 13.12
CA GLY A 450 -17.23 -27.07 12.42
C GLY A 450 -17.22 -25.60 12.88
N GLU A 451 -16.33 -25.20 13.79
CA GLU A 451 -16.15 -23.78 14.14
C GLU A 451 -15.49 -22.99 13.01
N ASN A 452 -15.99 -21.78 12.78
CA ASN A 452 -15.42 -20.86 11.84
C ASN A 452 -14.28 -20.04 12.48
N LEU A 453 -13.05 -20.36 12.14
CA LEU A 453 -11.88 -19.59 12.53
C LEU A 453 -11.73 -18.37 11.61
N ASN A 454 -11.74 -17.18 12.18
CA ASN A 454 -11.51 -15.95 11.44
C ASN A 454 -10.05 -15.50 11.58
N PRO A 455 -9.20 -15.70 10.57
CA PRO A 455 -7.78 -15.39 10.66
C PRO A 455 -7.50 -13.92 10.99
N ASN A 456 -8.28 -13.00 10.45
CA ASN A 456 -8.06 -11.57 10.64
C ASN A 456 -8.29 -11.11 12.10
N LEU A 457 -9.13 -11.82 12.85
CA LEU A 457 -9.36 -11.56 14.27
C LEU A 457 -8.38 -12.31 15.17
N LEU A 458 -7.87 -13.45 14.72
CA LEU A 458 -7.03 -14.35 15.51
C LEU A 458 -5.55 -14.04 15.40
N GLU A 459 -5.04 -13.79 14.19
CA GLU A 459 -3.61 -13.58 13.94
C GLU A 459 -2.97 -12.47 14.78
N PRO A 460 -3.60 -11.29 14.98
CA PRO A 460 -3.03 -10.26 15.85
C PRO A 460 -2.81 -10.73 17.29
N ARG A 461 -3.66 -11.65 17.78
CA ARG A 461 -3.59 -12.19 19.14
C ARG A 461 -2.58 -13.33 19.27
N LEU A 462 -2.26 -13.99 18.16
CA LEU A 462 -1.33 -15.13 18.10
C LEU A 462 0.12 -14.70 17.88
N ARG A 463 0.39 -13.45 17.55
CA ARG A 463 1.76 -12.95 17.34
C ARG A 463 2.61 -13.09 18.61
N VAL A 464 3.86 -13.49 18.43
CA VAL A 464 4.90 -13.53 19.46
C VAL A 464 6.01 -12.57 19.03
N GLY A 465 6.16 -11.45 19.73
CA GLY A 465 7.07 -10.39 19.34
C GLY A 465 6.72 -9.84 17.95
N GLU A 466 7.71 -9.74 17.09
CA GLU A 466 7.57 -9.23 15.72
C GLU A 466 7.40 -10.36 14.67
N VAL A 467 7.26 -11.62 15.11
CA VAL A 467 7.14 -12.76 14.19
C VAL A 467 5.81 -12.70 13.45
N PRO A 468 5.81 -12.56 12.11
CA PRO A 468 4.59 -12.57 11.33
C PRO A 468 3.97 -13.98 11.34
N VAL A 469 2.67 -14.04 11.56
CA VAL A 469 1.92 -15.29 11.53
C VAL A 469 0.78 -15.23 10.53
N CYS A 470 0.43 -16.38 9.93
CA CYS A 470 -0.69 -16.53 9.02
C CYS A 470 -1.41 -17.85 9.30
N LEU A 471 -2.69 -17.78 9.59
CA LEU A 471 -3.53 -18.95 9.75
C LEU A 471 -4.06 -19.39 8.38
N ILE A 472 -3.77 -20.63 7.99
CA ILE A 472 -4.20 -21.22 6.73
C ILE A 472 -5.04 -22.48 6.94
N GLY A 473 -5.91 -22.80 5.97
CA GLY A 473 -6.76 -24.00 5.99
C GLY A 473 -6.45 -24.92 4.81
N PRO A 474 -5.29 -25.61 4.78
CA PRO A 474 -5.02 -26.58 3.73
C PRO A 474 -6.02 -27.73 3.76
N ARG A 475 -6.44 -28.19 2.58
CA ARG A 475 -7.33 -29.35 2.42
C ARG A 475 -6.50 -30.60 2.20
N GLN A 476 -6.65 -31.58 3.07
CA GLN A 476 -6.03 -32.90 2.94
C GLN A 476 -7.09 -33.98 3.15
N GLY A 477 -7.22 -34.91 2.22
CA GLY A 477 -8.22 -35.98 2.30
C GLY A 477 -9.69 -35.50 2.43
N GLY A 478 -10.02 -34.34 1.82
CA GLY A 478 -11.37 -33.76 1.87
C GLY A 478 -11.70 -32.98 3.16
N ARG A 479 -10.77 -32.92 4.13
CA ARG A 479 -10.92 -32.16 5.38
C ARG A 479 -10.01 -30.95 5.41
N THR A 480 -10.50 -29.85 5.95
CA THR A 480 -9.68 -28.68 6.22
C THR A 480 -8.93 -28.87 7.54
N THR A 481 -7.63 -28.65 7.52
CA THR A 481 -6.76 -28.82 8.70
C THR A 481 -6.09 -27.48 8.99
N PRO A 482 -6.58 -26.69 9.98
CA PRO A 482 -6.00 -25.36 10.25
C PRO A 482 -4.54 -25.47 10.69
N VAL A 483 -3.67 -24.67 10.06
CA VAL A 483 -2.23 -24.61 10.33
C VAL A 483 -1.84 -23.15 10.58
N LEU A 484 -1.06 -22.90 11.63
CA LEU A 484 -0.46 -21.60 11.89
C LEU A 484 0.93 -21.56 11.26
N LEU A 485 1.10 -20.80 10.19
CA LEU A 485 2.41 -20.50 9.62
C LEU A 485 3.04 -19.35 10.40
N ALA A 486 4.29 -19.49 10.83
CA ALA A 486 5.11 -18.43 11.40
C ALA A 486 6.29 -18.17 10.45
N SER A 487 6.38 -16.95 9.91
CA SER A 487 7.51 -16.57 9.06
C SER A 487 8.72 -16.23 9.93
N VAL A 488 9.79 -16.92 9.69
CA VAL A 488 11.01 -16.83 10.50
C VAL A 488 12.25 -16.71 9.61
N SER A 489 13.32 -16.17 10.17
CA SER A 489 14.61 -16.22 9.48
C SER A 489 15.04 -17.67 9.28
N ARG A 490 15.45 -18.02 8.05
CA ARG A 490 15.99 -19.35 7.71
C ARG A 490 17.24 -19.75 8.52
N PHE A 491 17.78 -18.81 9.28
CA PHE A 491 18.98 -18.98 10.09
C PHE A 491 18.69 -19.20 11.59
N LEU A 492 17.42 -19.31 11.99
CA LEU A 492 17.11 -19.62 13.38
C LEU A 492 17.59 -21.04 13.75
N THR A 493 18.18 -21.15 14.94
CA THR A 493 18.62 -22.45 15.48
C THR A 493 17.43 -23.31 15.92
N ALA A 494 17.65 -24.61 16.05
CA ALA A 494 16.66 -25.54 16.57
C ALA A 494 16.12 -25.11 17.95
N GLU A 495 16.98 -24.58 18.83
CA GLU A 495 16.57 -24.10 20.16
C GLU A 495 15.69 -22.85 20.06
N GLN A 496 16.04 -21.89 19.20
CA GLN A 496 15.24 -20.68 18.98
C GLN A 496 13.85 -21.03 18.42
N LEU A 497 13.78 -21.98 17.47
CA LEU A 497 12.52 -22.47 16.92
C LEU A 497 11.66 -23.15 17.99
N ARG A 498 12.24 -23.99 18.85
CA ARG A 498 11.50 -24.64 19.98
C ARG A 498 10.97 -23.61 20.99
N ARG A 499 11.77 -22.59 21.31
CA ARG A 499 11.32 -21.49 22.20
C ARG A 499 10.14 -20.73 21.57
N LEU A 500 10.22 -20.42 20.28
CA LEU A 500 9.14 -19.78 19.55
C LEU A 500 7.90 -20.66 19.47
N GLU A 501 8.07 -21.95 19.19
CA GLU A 501 6.96 -22.93 19.17
C GLU A 501 6.23 -22.98 20.50
N THR A 502 6.98 -23.03 21.60
CA THR A 502 6.42 -23.02 22.96
C THR A 502 5.62 -21.75 23.23
N ALA A 503 6.14 -20.59 22.83
CA ALA A 503 5.46 -19.31 22.97
C ALA A 503 4.18 -19.23 22.10
N LEU A 504 4.23 -19.72 20.86
CA LEU A 504 3.05 -19.77 19.98
C LEU A 504 1.99 -20.76 20.51
N LYS A 505 2.39 -21.93 21.04
CA LYS A 505 1.48 -22.87 21.69
C LYS A 505 0.79 -22.22 22.91
N ALA A 506 1.52 -21.44 23.70
CA ALA A 506 0.93 -20.70 24.82
C ALA A 506 -0.11 -19.68 24.31
N ARG A 507 0.18 -18.93 23.23
CA ARG A 507 -0.78 -18.01 22.60
C ARG A 507 -2.02 -18.72 22.07
N LEU A 508 -1.87 -19.87 21.45
CA LEU A 508 -3.01 -20.69 21.01
C LEU A 508 -3.88 -21.12 22.20
N ALA A 509 -3.25 -21.55 23.31
CA ALA A 509 -3.97 -21.95 24.54
C ALA A 509 -4.72 -20.76 25.18
N GLU A 510 -4.06 -19.60 25.32
CA GLU A 510 -4.67 -18.36 25.84
C GLU A 510 -5.91 -17.93 25.05
N ASN A 511 -5.96 -18.24 23.76
CA ASN A 511 -7.08 -17.90 22.88
C ASN A 511 -8.06 -19.07 22.63
N GLY A 512 -7.91 -20.21 23.35
CA GLY A 512 -8.80 -21.36 23.23
C GLY A 512 -8.66 -22.15 21.93
N LEU A 513 -7.54 -22.02 21.23
CA LEU A 513 -7.33 -22.56 19.86
C LEU A 513 -6.46 -23.84 19.83
N SER A 514 -6.06 -24.37 20.97
CA SER A 514 -5.15 -25.55 21.04
C SER A 514 -5.70 -26.80 20.35
N GLY A 515 -7.01 -26.98 20.28
CA GLY A 515 -7.67 -28.09 19.58
C GLY A 515 -8.02 -27.78 18.12
N ALA A 516 -8.17 -26.50 17.79
CA ALA A 516 -8.61 -26.05 16.49
C ALA A 516 -7.45 -25.94 15.48
N VAL A 517 -6.25 -25.56 15.93
CA VAL A 517 -5.04 -25.45 15.10
C VAL A 517 -4.22 -26.74 15.24
N SER A 518 -4.14 -27.50 14.16
CA SER A 518 -3.51 -28.83 14.16
C SER A 518 -1.98 -28.78 14.21
N ARG A 519 -1.37 -27.73 13.68
CA ARG A 519 0.10 -27.63 13.57
C ARG A 519 0.54 -26.16 13.54
N ILE A 520 1.71 -25.91 14.15
CA ILE A 520 2.51 -24.72 13.92
C ILE A 520 3.60 -25.13 12.92
N ALA A 521 3.76 -24.36 11.84
CA ALA A 521 4.80 -24.62 10.83
C ALA A 521 5.63 -23.34 10.65
N PHE A 522 6.95 -23.51 10.63
CA PHE A 522 7.90 -22.41 10.45
C PHE A 522 8.26 -22.27 8.98
N LEU A 523 7.99 -21.09 8.43
CA LEU A 523 8.28 -20.76 7.04
C LEU A 523 9.59 -19.96 6.99
N GLY A 524 10.60 -20.48 6.30
CA GLY A 524 11.93 -19.87 6.16
C GLY A 524 12.01 -18.74 5.14
N GLU A 525 10.87 -18.19 4.73
CA GLU A 525 10.74 -17.07 3.81
C GLU A 525 9.62 -16.11 4.28
N PRO A 526 9.57 -14.86 3.77
CA PRO A 526 8.48 -13.94 4.10
C PRO A 526 7.10 -14.46 3.68
N LEU A 527 6.08 -14.25 4.52
CA LEU A 527 4.68 -14.54 4.18
C LEU A 527 4.16 -13.72 2.99
N LEU A 528 4.70 -12.52 2.82
CA LEU A 528 4.42 -11.61 1.71
C LEU A 528 5.48 -11.77 0.64
N LYS A 529 5.07 -12.01 -0.61
CA LYS A 529 5.98 -11.87 -1.75
C LYS A 529 6.25 -10.39 -2.04
N GLU A 530 7.33 -10.12 -2.78
CA GLU A 530 7.54 -8.80 -3.37
C GLU A 530 6.26 -8.37 -4.06
N ASN A 531 5.78 -7.17 -3.75
CA ASN A 531 4.54 -6.61 -4.29
C ASN A 531 3.20 -7.09 -3.69
N GLU A 532 3.17 -7.97 -2.69
CA GLU A 532 1.95 -8.30 -1.95
C GLU A 532 1.78 -7.36 -0.75
N PHE A 533 0.55 -6.88 -0.50
CA PHE A 533 0.20 -6.07 0.68
C PHE A 533 -0.39 -6.90 1.82
N LYS A 534 -0.82 -8.14 1.53
CA LYS A 534 -1.37 -9.09 2.50
C LYS A 534 -1.03 -10.52 2.08
N PRO A 535 -0.92 -11.46 3.03
CA PRO A 535 -0.69 -12.86 2.70
C PRO A 535 -1.83 -13.43 1.84
N ASN A 536 -1.49 -14.11 0.76
CA ASN A 536 -2.46 -14.87 -0.03
C ASN A 536 -2.67 -16.25 0.60
N ARG A 537 -3.68 -16.34 1.49
CA ARG A 537 -3.97 -17.56 2.27
C ARG A 537 -4.27 -18.77 1.40
N LEU A 538 -5.02 -18.59 0.31
CA LEU A 538 -5.36 -19.68 -0.60
C LEU A 538 -4.10 -20.26 -1.27
N ARG A 539 -3.21 -19.39 -1.74
CA ARG A 539 -1.91 -19.81 -2.29
C ARG A 539 -1.08 -20.53 -1.23
N LEU A 540 -0.93 -19.95 -0.05
CA LEU A 540 -0.14 -20.54 1.03
C LEU A 540 -0.71 -21.91 1.46
N ALA A 541 -2.05 -22.05 1.56
CA ALA A 541 -2.70 -23.30 1.90
C ALA A 541 -2.47 -24.37 0.82
N ARG A 542 -2.58 -24.01 -0.46
CA ARG A 542 -2.32 -24.91 -1.60
C ARG A 542 -0.84 -25.33 -1.64
N ASP A 543 0.08 -24.36 -1.51
CA ASP A 543 1.51 -24.62 -1.58
C ASP A 543 1.98 -25.44 -0.36
N TYR A 544 1.38 -25.23 0.82
CA TYR A 544 1.58 -26.08 2.00
C TYR A 544 1.11 -27.51 1.75
N ALA A 545 -0.11 -27.70 1.26
CA ALA A 545 -0.67 -29.02 0.96
C ALA A 545 0.14 -29.78 -0.10
N ALA A 546 0.74 -29.04 -1.05
CA ALA A 546 1.61 -29.58 -2.11
C ALA A 546 3.07 -29.79 -1.66
N GLY A 547 3.44 -29.48 -0.42
CA GLY A 547 4.82 -29.59 0.08
C GLY A 547 5.82 -28.64 -0.59
N LYS A 548 5.34 -27.51 -1.14
CA LYS A 548 6.18 -26.55 -1.89
C LYS A 548 6.75 -25.43 -1.02
N LEU A 549 6.28 -25.29 0.22
CA LEU A 549 6.77 -24.26 1.12
C LEU A 549 8.10 -24.68 1.75
N PRO A 550 9.10 -23.78 1.85
CA PRO A 550 10.38 -24.04 2.52
C PRO A 550 10.18 -24.04 4.05
N LEU A 551 9.62 -25.11 4.56
CA LEU A 551 9.37 -25.26 5.99
C LEU A 551 10.65 -25.66 6.74
N MET A 552 10.83 -25.06 7.90
CA MET A 552 11.89 -25.37 8.84
C MET A 552 11.35 -26.29 9.94
N ASP A 553 12.09 -27.35 10.23
CA ASP A 553 11.73 -28.29 11.29
C ASP A 553 12.72 -28.17 12.47
N PRO A 554 12.22 -27.86 13.69
CA PRO A 554 13.08 -27.79 14.87
C PRO A 554 13.88 -29.06 15.19
N GLU A 555 13.46 -30.22 14.65
CA GLU A 555 14.15 -31.50 14.87
C GLU A 555 15.27 -31.76 13.84
N THR A 556 15.13 -31.24 12.64
CA THR A 556 16.09 -31.48 11.54
C THR A 556 17.10 -30.34 11.36
N GLN A 557 16.85 -29.17 11.94
CA GLN A 557 17.82 -28.08 11.93
C GLN A 557 19.05 -28.46 12.74
N ARG A 558 20.21 -28.47 12.07
CA ARG A 558 21.49 -28.72 12.70
C ARG A 558 21.72 -27.77 13.87
N SER A 559 22.13 -28.34 15.01
CA SER A 559 22.74 -27.54 16.07
C SER A 559 23.90 -26.75 15.46
N ASP A 560 24.03 -25.45 15.78
CA ASP A 560 25.21 -24.67 15.42
C ASP A 560 26.46 -25.50 15.83
N GLU A 561 27.15 -26.07 14.85
CA GLU A 561 28.52 -26.58 15.10
C GLU A 561 29.30 -25.37 15.60
N ALA A 562 30.02 -25.56 16.71
CA ALA A 562 30.81 -24.52 17.33
C ALA A 562 31.62 -23.78 16.24
N LEU A 563 31.39 -22.49 16.09
CA LEU A 563 32.11 -21.65 15.14
C LEU A 563 33.61 -21.77 15.46
N SER A 564 34.43 -21.96 14.43
CA SER A 564 35.88 -21.87 14.60
C SER A 564 36.23 -20.47 15.12
N GLU A 565 37.32 -20.35 15.88
CA GLU A 565 37.82 -19.08 16.44
C GLU A 565 37.91 -17.99 15.35
N LEU A 566 38.33 -18.37 14.15
CA LEU A 566 38.37 -17.49 12.98
C LEU A 566 36.99 -17.01 12.54
N ALA A 567 36.00 -17.88 12.53
CA ALA A 567 34.63 -17.51 12.13
C ALA A 567 33.96 -16.61 13.20
N LEU A 568 34.35 -16.75 14.47
CA LEU A 568 33.92 -15.83 15.54
C LEU A 568 34.49 -14.43 15.33
N GLN A 569 35.79 -14.31 15.00
CA GLN A 569 36.42 -13.02 14.69
C GLN A 569 35.78 -12.33 13.48
N VAL A 570 35.53 -13.10 12.42
CA VAL A 570 34.84 -12.58 11.23
C VAL A 570 33.42 -12.11 11.58
N ARG A 571 32.69 -12.91 12.38
CA ARG A 571 31.33 -12.56 12.83
C ARG A 571 31.30 -11.26 13.62
N ALA A 572 32.27 -11.03 14.51
CA ALA A 572 32.43 -9.80 15.24
C ALA A 572 32.66 -8.59 14.32
N CYS A 573 33.46 -8.75 13.25
CA CYS A 573 33.67 -7.69 12.25
C CYS A 573 32.37 -7.35 11.50
N VAL A 574 31.61 -8.39 11.08
CA VAL A 574 30.30 -8.19 10.41
C VAL A 574 29.31 -7.51 11.35
N ALA A 575 29.24 -7.95 12.60
CA ALA A 575 28.38 -7.36 13.64
C ALA A 575 28.69 -5.87 13.88
N ALA A 576 29.98 -5.55 14.00
CA ALA A 576 30.44 -4.18 14.16
C ALA A 576 30.10 -3.28 12.95
N ALA A 577 30.32 -3.80 11.72
CA ALA A 577 30.00 -3.06 10.50
C ALA A 577 28.50 -2.74 10.36
N LEU A 578 27.63 -3.63 10.85
CA LEU A 578 26.18 -3.49 10.80
C LEU A 578 25.57 -2.87 12.06
N ALA A 579 26.39 -2.54 13.08
CA ALA A 579 25.95 -2.09 14.41
C ALA A 579 24.89 -3.03 15.03
N ARG A 580 25.08 -4.36 14.91
CA ARG A 580 24.19 -5.41 15.42
C ARG A 580 24.90 -6.30 16.45
N PRO A 581 24.13 -6.97 17.36
CA PRO A 581 24.69 -8.01 18.23
C PRO A 581 25.25 -9.18 17.43
N GLU A 582 26.40 -9.74 17.84
CA GLU A 582 27.00 -10.89 17.18
C GLU A 582 26.09 -12.11 17.10
N ALA A 583 25.23 -12.31 18.11
CA ALA A 583 24.27 -13.40 18.15
C ALA A 583 23.21 -13.33 17.03
N GLU A 584 23.02 -12.15 16.42
CA GLU A 584 22.10 -11.92 15.32
C GLU A 584 22.74 -12.08 13.93
N ILE A 585 24.03 -12.41 13.86
CA ILE A 585 24.75 -12.59 12.60
C ILE A 585 24.94 -14.10 12.32
N PRO A 586 24.08 -14.69 11.47
CA PRO A 586 24.20 -16.10 11.10
C PRO A 586 25.40 -16.35 10.18
N ARG A 587 26.00 -17.55 10.28
CA ARG A 587 27.19 -17.93 9.56
C ARG A 587 27.11 -17.82 8.03
N GLN A 588 25.93 -18.13 7.46
CA GLN A 588 25.71 -18.19 6.01
C GLN A 588 24.83 -17.03 5.49
N ALA A 589 24.48 -16.06 6.35
CA ALA A 589 23.68 -14.91 5.95
C ALA A 589 24.48 -14.01 5.00
N ASP A 590 23.88 -13.66 3.86
CA ASP A 590 24.47 -12.70 2.92
C ASP A 590 24.37 -11.28 3.50
N PHE A 591 25.48 -10.56 3.44
CA PHE A 591 25.65 -9.23 4.02
C PHE A 591 24.60 -8.21 3.52
N PHE A 592 24.24 -8.28 2.25
CA PHE A 592 23.31 -7.35 1.61
C PHE A 592 21.86 -7.83 1.71
N THR A 593 21.60 -9.05 1.23
CA THR A 593 20.23 -9.55 1.06
C THR A 593 19.59 -10.02 2.36
N ASP A 594 20.35 -10.64 3.25
CA ASP A 594 19.82 -11.22 4.50
C ASP A 594 20.03 -10.28 5.71
N LEU A 595 21.14 -9.54 5.74
CA LEU A 595 21.49 -8.66 6.86
C LEU A 595 21.19 -7.19 6.59
N GLY A 596 20.85 -6.82 5.35
CA GLY A 596 20.46 -5.44 4.99
C GLY A 596 21.61 -4.43 5.04
N GLY A 597 22.86 -4.90 4.92
CA GLY A 597 24.04 -4.03 4.86
C GLY A 597 24.04 -3.16 3.59
N THR A 598 24.56 -1.94 3.70
CA THR A 598 24.76 -1.05 2.56
C THR A 598 26.15 -1.26 1.94
N SER A 599 26.37 -0.70 0.73
CA SER A 599 27.71 -0.71 0.13
C SER A 599 28.75 0.01 0.99
N LEU A 600 28.36 1.04 1.74
CA LEU A 600 29.27 1.76 2.65
C LEU A 600 29.66 0.88 3.83
N ASP A 601 28.70 0.17 4.44
CA ASP A 601 28.95 -0.77 5.55
C ASP A 601 29.87 -1.90 5.08
N TYR A 602 29.66 -2.38 3.83
CA TYR A 602 30.47 -3.43 3.25
C TYR A 602 31.93 -3.00 3.01
N PHE A 603 32.16 -1.80 2.51
CA PHE A 603 33.52 -1.27 2.40
C PHE A 603 34.17 -1.07 3.77
N GLY A 604 33.39 -0.66 4.77
CA GLY A 604 33.84 -0.60 6.16
C GLY A 604 34.25 -1.97 6.71
N LEU A 605 33.42 -3.01 6.46
CA LEU A 605 33.74 -4.41 6.78
C LEU A 605 35.04 -4.87 6.13
N LEU A 606 35.17 -4.69 4.80
CA LEU A 606 36.38 -5.12 4.09
C LEU A 606 37.62 -4.39 4.56
N SER A 607 37.51 -3.12 4.97
CA SER A 607 38.61 -2.36 5.56
C SER A 607 39.04 -2.95 6.91
N ALA A 608 38.08 -3.23 7.79
CA ALA A 608 38.33 -3.86 9.10
C ALA A 608 38.98 -5.25 8.96
N LEU A 609 38.50 -6.05 8.00
CA LEU A 609 39.07 -7.38 7.70
C LEU A 609 40.51 -7.27 7.17
N ARG A 610 40.80 -6.28 6.30
CA ARG A 610 42.18 -6.02 5.80
C ARG A 610 43.13 -5.68 6.94
N GLU A 611 42.70 -4.83 7.84
CA GLU A 611 43.48 -4.43 9.01
C GLU A 611 43.73 -5.61 9.96
N LEU A 612 42.69 -6.41 10.24
CA LEU A 612 42.77 -7.53 11.20
C LEU A 612 43.58 -8.71 10.66
N PHE A 613 43.43 -9.08 9.39
CA PHE A 613 44.00 -10.28 8.82
C PHE A 613 45.19 -10.03 7.90
N SER A 614 45.50 -8.79 7.55
CA SER A 614 46.60 -8.37 6.66
C SER A 614 46.52 -9.06 5.27
N LEU A 615 45.31 -9.29 4.76
CA LEU A 615 45.01 -9.88 3.47
C LEU A 615 44.23 -8.92 2.58
N PRO A 616 44.38 -9.00 1.23
CA PRO A 616 43.53 -8.28 0.32
C PRO A 616 42.13 -8.93 0.31
N PHE A 617 41.08 -8.12 0.39
CA PHE A 617 39.69 -8.55 0.24
C PHE A 617 39.06 -7.81 -0.97
N PRO A 618 39.01 -8.46 -2.16
CA PRO A 618 38.45 -7.87 -3.35
C PRO A 618 36.91 -7.74 -3.23
N PRO A 619 36.33 -6.55 -3.41
CA PRO A 619 34.88 -6.35 -3.19
C PRO A 619 33.98 -7.16 -4.13
N GLU A 620 34.49 -7.55 -5.29
CA GLU A 620 33.81 -8.33 -6.33
C GLU A 620 33.67 -9.81 -6.00
N ASP A 621 34.44 -10.34 -5.03
CA ASP A 621 34.35 -11.76 -4.63
C ASP A 621 33.07 -12.00 -3.81
N GLN A 622 32.12 -12.69 -4.40
CA GLN A 622 30.82 -12.96 -3.76
C GLN A 622 30.93 -13.81 -2.48
N ARG A 623 32.01 -14.58 -2.30
CA ARG A 623 32.25 -15.35 -1.09
C ARG A 623 32.42 -14.45 0.14
N LEU A 624 32.89 -13.23 -0.05
CA LEU A 624 33.10 -12.25 1.04
C LEU A 624 31.81 -11.65 1.61
N ARG A 625 30.66 -12.10 1.14
CA ARG A 625 29.36 -11.61 1.63
C ARG A 625 28.82 -12.39 2.81
N THR A 626 29.44 -13.52 3.19
CA THR A 626 29.00 -14.34 4.33
C THR A 626 30.16 -14.58 5.30
N VAL A 627 29.84 -14.76 6.59
CA VAL A 627 30.86 -15.09 7.61
C VAL A 627 31.65 -16.34 7.24
N GLU A 628 30.96 -17.37 6.74
CA GLU A 628 31.60 -18.62 6.33
C GLU A 628 32.51 -18.44 5.11
N GLY A 629 32.04 -17.72 4.10
CA GLY A 629 32.81 -17.45 2.90
C GLY A 629 34.05 -16.60 3.18
N ILE A 630 33.95 -15.59 4.04
CA ILE A 630 35.09 -14.78 4.50
C ILE A 630 36.08 -15.66 5.27
N ALA A 631 35.59 -16.49 6.20
CA ALA A 631 36.47 -17.39 6.97
C ALA A 631 37.16 -18.45 6.08
N ALA A 632 36.50 -18.95 5.04
CA ALA A 632 37.08 -19.82 4.04
C ALA A 632 38.17 -19.10 3.22
N TYR A 633 37.86 -17.89 2.73
CA TYR A 633 38.80 -17.05 2.00
C TYR A 633 40.10 -16.78 2.80
N ILE A 634 39.96 -16.44 4.09
CA ILE A 634 41.13 -16.21 4.97
C ILE A 634 41.97 -17.47 5.14
N ARG A 635 41.33 -18.64 5.31
CA ARG A 635 42.05 -19.93 5.43
C ARG A 635 42.85 -20.25 4.18
N GLU A 636 42.27 -20.07 3.02
CA GLU A 636 42.92 -20.31 1.73
C GLU A 636 44.14 -19.41 1.50
N ASN A 637 44.00 -18.10 1.86
CA ASN A 637 45.04 -17.11 1.60
C ASN A 637 46.09 -17.00 2.71
N LYS A 638 45.82 -17.45 3.95
CA LYS A 638 46.84 -17.60 5.00
C LYS A 638 47.62 -18.89 4.91
N GLY A 639 47.03 -19.96 4.34
CA GLY A 639 47.71 -21.25 4.13
C GLY A 639 48.72 -21.24 2.97
N GLY A 640 48.66 -20.28 2.05
CA GLY A 640 49.58 -20.14 0.93
C GLY A 640 50.86 -19.33 1.20
N ALA A 641 51.04 -18.77 2.41
CA ALA A 641 52.23 -18.00 2.77
C ALA A 641 53.30 -18.82 3.55
N ALA A 642 53.12 -20.16 3.59
CA ALA A 642 54.03 -21.08 4.26
C ALA A 642 54.48 -22.21 3.32
N THR A 643 54.93 -21.86 2.09
CA THR A 643 55.76 -22.72 1.25
C THR A 643 56.81 -21.88 0.55
#